data_ef0b986a5a4f07ae98437e60d727cc05
#
_entry.id   ef0b986a5a4f07ae98437e60d727cc05
#
_cell.length_a   1.000
_cell.length_b   1.000
_cell.length_c   1.000
_cell.angle_alpha   90.00
_cell.angle_beta   90.00
_cell.angle_gamma   90.00
#
_symmetry.space_group_name_H-M   'P 1'
#
loop_
_entity.id
_entity.type
_entity.pdbx_description
1 polymer ?
#
loop_
_entity_poly.entity_id
_entity_poly.type
_entity_poly.pdbx_seq_one_letter_code
_entity_poly.pdbx_strand_id
1 'polypeptide(L)'
;MVIKVKVSDVAAGFGVQNKEVLDLLAQCGAAKKSPSTVLEEGELNALFDRITKTHSVENFDKFYALRSNKPKSQAPQQKKEKKPQSAGNTEKDKKRQSQAAILQMAEQAAKRAEEKAKKKANQTPQARTKGETRHVDTRVNNVDLEKYNQKYEDIAPASNMGDYQKKQKLNQKSKQYRKKRPQGMRARSKRETEAQRLARIAEQRKKQQITIKVPEEITVGELASLLRMTATEVIKKLMSLGVMASVNEVIDYDTAEIVATELGAKVEKQVVVSIEEQIIEEDDENDENAVKRPPVVCVMGHVDHGKTSILDAIRHTDVTSTEAGGITQHIGAYQVEANGEKITFLDTPGHAAFTAMRARGAMATDIAVLVVAADDGIMPQTIEAINHAKAAGVEIIVAINKMDKEGANPDRVLQQLTEHELVPEEWGGNVICVPVSAKTKMGIDKLLETILLVAEMQELKANPDRTAKGTVIEAKLDKGRGPIATLLVQNGTLHAGDVIVAGMAVGKVRAMTDYRGRKVNAAGPSVPVEIMGLDSAPMSGDGFNAVSDERLARQLVEQRKEAAKEEEFNAFHKVTLDTLFDTLQAGELKAFNVVIKADVQGSVEAVKQSLLKIENDEVRVHVIHGAVGSVSESDVMLAAASNAIIVAFNTGVDPVAKENADRDGVEIRSYNIIYDAIEEIEAAMRGMRAPKYRDVDTGTAEVREVYKISSAGTIAGSLVTSGNIRREGKVRLVRDGKQLADVPLKGLKRFKDDVKDVSSGYECGISLEGWDDIQPGDVLECYVVEEYRD
;
A
#
# COMPACT_ATOMS: atom_id res chain seq x y z
N MET A 1 9.51 -14.05 -31.03
CA MET A 1 8.40 -13.81 -31.99
C MET A 1 8.81 -12.66 -32.88
N VAL A 2 8.95 -12.84 -34.20
CA VAL A 2 9.29 -11.73 -35.11
C VAL A 2 8.01 -10.96 -35.37
N ILE A 3 7.90 -9.76 -34.83
CA ILE A 3 6.72 -8.88 -35.01
C ILE A 3 6.72 -8.44 -36.48
N LYS A 4 5.73 -8.89 -37.26
CA LYS A 4 5.55 -8.51 -38.65
C LYS A 4 4.76 -7.20 -38.76
N VAL A 5 5.47 -6.05 -38.82
CA VAL A 5 4.87 -4.71 -38.90
C VAL A 5 4.73 -4.30 -40.36
N LYS A 6 3.56 -3.81 -40.76
CA LYS A 6 3.30 -3.29 -42.12
C LYS A 6 3.54 -1.78 -42.17
N VAL A 7 3.83 -1.29 -43.36
CA VAL A 7 3.97 0.16 -43.63
C VAL A 7 2.73 0.96 -43.19
N SER A 8 1.53 0.41 -43.39
CA SER A 8 0.28 1.02 -42.94
C SER A 8 0.16 1.16 -41.44
N ASP A 9 0.73 0.21 -40.67
CA ASP A 9 0.65 0.18 -39.23
C ASP A 9 1.59 1.21 -38.62
N VAL A 10 2.79 1.37 -39.22
CA VAL A 10 3.74 2.44 -38.88
C VAL A 10 3.14 3.82 -39.16
N ALA A 11 2.53 4.02 -40.32
CA ALA A 11 1.90 5.28 -40.69
C ALA A 11 0.75 5.65 -39.72
N ALA A 12 -0.06 4.67 -39.33
CA ALA A 12 -1.13 4.86 -38.34
C ALA A 12 -0.59 5.19 -36.95
N GLY A 13 0.49 4.52 -36.49
CA GLY A 13 1.11 4.74 -35.21
C GLY A 13 1.71 6.14 -35.03
N PHE A 14 2.37 6.66 -36.08
CA PHE A 14 2.96 8.01 -36.08
C PHE A 14 2.00 9.12 -36.54
N GLY A 15 0.80 8.78 -37.02
CA GLY A 15 -0.16 9.76 -37.53
C GLY A 15 0.28 10.44 -38.86
N VAL A 16 1.14 9.77 -39.65
CA VAL A 16 1.75 10.24 -40.88
C VAL A 16 1.04 9.58 -42.08
N GLN A 17 1.05 10.21 -43.25
CA GLN A 17 0.44 9.60 -44.44
C GLN A 17 1.30 8.45 -44.96
N ASN A 18 0.64 7.37 -45.43
CA ASN A 18 1.33 6.21 -46.03
C ASN A 18 2.31 6.59 -47.17
N LYS A 19 2.04 7.64 -47.89
CA LYS A 19 2.90 8.15 -48.98
C LYS A 19 4.22 8.69 -48.42
N GLU A 20 4.15 9.42 -47.33
CA GLU A 20 5.33 10.01 -46.67
C GLU A 20 6.25 8.94 -46.11
N VAL A 21 5.68 7.88 -45.48
CA VAL A 21 6.44 6.72 -44.99
C VAL A 21 7.12 5.97 -46.13
N LEU A 22 6.46 5.83 -47.30
CA LEU A 22 7.02 5.21 -48.49
C LEU A 22 8.17 6.06 -49.12
N ASP A 23 8.05 7.38 -49.12
CA ASP A 23 9.08 8.29 -49.60
C ASP A 23 10.32 8.28 -48.67
N LEU A 24 10.11 8.19 -47.37
CA LEU A 24 11.21 8.01 -46.38
C LEU A 24 11.89 6.65 -46.55
N LEU A 25 11.17 5.57 -46.77
CA LEU A 25 11.72 4.24 -47.07
C LEU A 25 12.55 4.23 -48.36
N ALA A 26 12.09 4.90 -49.42
CA ALA A 26 12.85 5.05 -50.67
C ALA A 26 14.16 5.81 -50.48
N GLN A 27 14.19 6.82 -49.59
CA GLN A 27 15.41 7.55 -49.21
C GLN A 27 16.38 6.70 -48.35
N CYS A 28 15.89 5.69 -47.62
CA CYS A 28 16.70 4.74 -46.88
C CYS A 28 17.26 3.59 -47.73
N GLY A 29 17.03 3.60 -49.07
CA GLY A 29 17.56 2.60 -49.99
C GLY A 29 16.72 1.32 -50.08
N ALA A 30 15.54 1.27 -49.50
CA ALA A 30 14.63 0.16 -49.62
C ALA A 30 13.95 0.12 -50.99
N ALA A 31 13.80 -1.07 -51.59
CA ALA A 31 13.11 -1.26 -52.86
C ALA A 31 11.64 -0.75 -52.76
N LYS A 32 11.06 -0.34 -53.93
CA LYS A 32 9.68 0.14 -53.99
C LYS A 32 8.71 -0.82 -53.30
N LYS A 33 8.13 -0.36 -52.15
CA LYS A 33 7.19 -1.13 -51.34
C LYS A 33 5.77 -0.56 -51.44
N SER A 34 4.80 -1.40 -51.09
CA SER A 34 3.38 -1.02 -51.02
C SER A 34 2.94 -0.81 -49.56
N PRO A 35 1.85 -0.12 -49.28
CA PRO A 35 1.38 0.10 -47.90
C PRO A 35 1.09 -1.20 -47.12
N SER A 36 0.87 -2.31 -47.80
CA SER A 36 0.59 -3.62 -47.21
C SER A 36 1.85 -4.51 -47.02
N THR A 37 3.03 -4.02 -47.41
CA THR A 37 4.29 -4.78 -47.30
C THR A 37 4.77 -4.80 -45.86
N VAL A 38 5.22 -5.97 -45.39
CA VAL A 38 5.87 -6.15 -44.07
C VAL A 38 7.31 -5.65 -44.17
N LEU A 39 7.71 -4.86 -43.17
CA LEU A 39 9.07 -4.33 -43.05
C LEU A 39 9.99 -5.31 -42.34
N GLU A 40 11.25 -5.35 -42.73
CA GLU A 40 12.31 -6.06 -42.05
C GLU A 40 12.86 -5.19 -40.87
N GLU A 41 13.39 -5.81 -39.86
CA GLU A 41 13.85 -5.13 -38.63
C GLU A 41 14.88 -4.02 -38.90
N GLY A 42 15.81 -4.24 -39.82
CA GLY A 42 16.79 -3.22 -40.23
C GLY A 42 16.16 -2.02 -40.94
N GLU A 43 15.14 -2.26 -41.77
CA GLU A 43 14.38 -1.18 -42.47
C GLU A 43 13.49 -0.41 -41.50
N LEU A 44 12.92 -1.10 -40.50
CA LEU A 44 12.09 -0.51 -39.47
C LEU A 44 12.89 0.45 -38.61
N ASN A 45 14.09 0.06 -38.17
CA ASN A 45 14.98 0.88 -37.37
C ASN A 45 15.48 2.12 -38.14
N ALA A 46 15.87 1.96 -39.39
CA ALA A 46 16.27 3.08 -40.26
C ALA A 46 15.12 4.07 -40.52
N LEU A 47 13.90 3.57 -40.64
CA LEU A 47 12.69 4.36 -40.79
C LEU A 47 12.36 5.16 -39.53
N PHE A 48 12.43 4.54 -38.34
CA PHE A 48 12.22 5.20 -37.05
C PHE A 48 13.23 6.32 -36.79
N ASP A 49 14.51 6.09 -37.06
CA ASP A 49 15.56 7.10 -36.92
C ASP A 49 15.30 8.32 -37.84
N ARG A 50 14.73 8.08 -39.01
CA ARG A 50 14.44 9.13 -39.96
C ARG A 50 13.18 9.90 -39.64
N ILE A 51 12.10 9.22 -39.24
CA ILE A 51 10.85 9.85 -38.79
C ILE A 51 11.10 10.72 -37.55
N THR A 52 11.84 10.23 -36.57
CA THR A 52 12.17 11.00 -35.35
C THR A 52 13.02 12.24 -35.66
N LYS A 53 13.96 12.17 -36.63
CA LYS A 53 14.76 13.33 -37.06
C LYS A 53 13.96 14.35 -37.86
N THR A 54 12.98 13.90 -38.67
CA THR A 54 12.17 14.78 -39.56
C THR A 54 11.05 15.47 -38.77
N HIS A 55 10.53 14.82 -37.71
CA HIS A 55 9.43 15.32 -36.86
C HIS A 55 9.89 15.65 -35.43
N SER A 56 11.18 15.93 -35.22
CA SER A 56 11.67 16.41 -33.94
C SER A 56 11.07 17.80 -33.63
N VAL A 57 10.37 17.91 -32.51
CA VAL A 57 9.74 19.15 -32.06
C VAL A 57 10.62 19.78 -31.00
N GLU A 58 11.16 20.98 -31.28
CA GLU A 58 12.00 21.73 -30.36
C GLU A 58 11.26 22.24 -29.11
N ASN A 59 9.91 22.20 -29.10
CA ASN A 59 9.12 22.69 -27.96
C ASN A 59 7.75 21.99 -27.89
N PHE A 60 7.51 21.30 -26.79
CA PHE A 60 6.27 20.56 -26.53
C PHE A 60 5.03 21.45 -26.40
N ASP A 61 5.15 22.72 -26.09
CA ASP A 61 4.02 23.64 -25.95
C ASP A 61 3.23 23.82 -27.24
N LYS A 62 3.89 23.73 -28.38
CA LYS A 62 3.22 23.75 -29.70
C LYS A 62 2.39 22.49 -29.96
N PHE A 63 2.82 21.38 -29.44
CA PHE A 63 2.10 20.09 -29.56
C PHE A 63 0.81 20.08 -28.73
N TYR A 64 0.84 20.64 -27.53
CA TYR A 64 -0.36 20.74 -26.67
C TYR A 64 -1.36 21.79 -27.17
N ALA A 65 -0.89 22.91 -27.76
CA ALA A 65 -1.74 23.91 -28.37
C ALA A 65 -2.50 23.42 -29.61
N LEU A 66 -1.91 22.52 -30.40
CA LEU A 66 -2.56 21.87 -31.55
C LEU A 66 -3.64 20.86 -31.14
N ARG A 67 -3.56 20.29 -29.94
CA ARG A 67 -4.54 19.30 -29.44
C ARG A 67 -5.84 19.94 -28.92
N SER A 68 -5.80 21.20 -28.52
CA SER A 68 -6.97 21.95 -28.02
C SER A 68 -7.91 22.48 -29.13
N ASN A 69 -7.49 22.48 -30.42
CA ASN A 69 -8.20 23.06 -31.57
C ASN A 69 -8.65 22.03 -32.59
N LYS A 70 -9.08 20.83 -32.22
CA LYS A 70 -9.73 19.92 -33.18
C LYS A 70 -11.21 20.26 -33.34
N PRO A 71 -11.66 20.65 -34.57
CA PRO A 71 -13.08 20.80 -34.83
C PRO A 71 -13.74 19.41 -34.85
N LYS A 72 -14.94 19.33 -34.27
CA LYS A 72 -15.78 18.12 -34.29
C LYS A 72 -16.03 17.65 -35.73
N SER A 73 -15.44 16.51 -36.10
CA SER A 73 -15.67 15.89 -37.41
C SER A 73 -17.06 15.25 -37.44
N GLN A 74 -17.79 15.58 -38.52
CA GLN A 74 -19.06 14.98 -38.90
C GLN A 74 -18.87 13.50 -39.20
N ALA A 75 -19.84 12.68 -38.81
CA ALA A 75 -19.88 11.24 -39.05
C ALA A 75 -20.11 10.92 -40.54
N PRO A 76 -19.46 9.90 -41.13
CA PRO A 76 -19.71 9.47 -42.50
C PRO A 76 -21.00 8.64 -42.58
N GLN A 77 -21.83 8.95 -43.58
CA GLN A 77 -23.03 8.22 -43.96
C GLN A 77 -22.66 6.83 -44.52
N GLN A 78 -23.30 5.79 -43.95
CA GLN A 78 -23.19 4.42 -44.44
C GLN A 78 -24.02 4.18 -45.67
N LYS A 79 -23.40 3.65 -46.74
CA LYS A 79 -24.06 3.02 -47.85
C LYS A 79 -24.54 1.61 -47.46
N LYS A 80 -25.80 1.32 -47.84
CA LYS A 80 -26.46 0.02 -47.69
C LYS A 80 -25.90 -1.01 -48.65
N GLU A 81 -25.55 -2.20 -48.20
CA GLU A 81 -25.55 -3.42 -49.00
C GLU A 81 -26.15 -4.62 -48.23
N LYS A 82 -26.72 -5.56 -49.02
CA LYS A 82 -27.74 -6.54 -48.67
C LYS A 82 -27.21 -7.78 -47.94
N LYS A 83 -28.10 -8.36 -47.11
CA LYS A 83 -28.02 -9.68 -46.46
C LYS A 83 -27.87 -10.86 -47.42
N PRO A 84 -27.39 -12.02 -46.89
CA PRO A 84 -28.36 -13.11 -46.67
C PRO A 84 -28.27 -13.75 -45.23
N GLN A 85 -29.38 -14.44 -44.94
CA GLN A 85 -29.78 -15.03 -43.68
C GLN A 85 -29.05 -16.35 -43.37
N SER A 86 -28.81 -16.69 -42.08
CA SER A 86 -29.39 -17.85 -41.41
C SER A 86 -28.89 -17.98 -39.96
N ALA A 87 -29.84 -18.06 -39.10
CA ALA A 87 -30.06 -18.86 -37.87
C ALA A 87 -28.91 -19.21 -36.92
N GLY A 88 -29.09 -18.77 -35.65
CA GLY A 88 -28.37 -19.23 -34.46
C GLY A 88 -28.56 -18.26 -33.29
N ASN A 89 -29.65 -18.45 -32.55
CA ASN A 89 -30.11 -17.56 -31.50
C ASN A 89 -29.81 -18.15 -30.10
N THR A 90 -29.30 -17.34 -29.17
CA THR A 90 -29.91 -17.24 -27.81
C THR A 90 -29.16 -16.38 -26.78
N GLU A 91 -27.88 -16.04 -26.99
CA GLU A 91 -27.17 -15.23 -26.01
C GLU A 91 -27.08 -13.72 -26.31
N LYS A 92 -27.35 -13.32 -27.55
CA LYS A 92 -27.32 -11.91 -27.95
C LYS A 92 -28.58 -11.13 -27.56
N ASP A 93 -29.68 -11.80 -27.30
CA ASP A 93 -30.94 -11.11 -26.96
C ASP A 93 -31.00 -10.60 -25.54
N LYS A 94 -30.34 -11.25 -24.56
CA LYS A 94 -30.26 -10.74 -23.18
C LYS A 94 -29.38 -9.49 -23.08
N LYS A 95 -28.31 -9.40 -23.87
CA LYS A 95 -27.44 -8.19 -23.90
C LYS A 95 -28.11 -7.02 -24.64
N ARG A 96 -28.97 -7.27 -25.63
CA ARG A 96 -29.73 -6.22 -26.32
C ARG A 96 -30.86 -5.67 -25.47
N GLN A 97 -31.53 -6.47 -24.65
CA GLN A 97 -32.56 -5.98 -23.71
C GLN A 97 -31.98 -5.11 -22.60
N SER A 98 -30.81 -5.42 -22.07
CA SER A 98 -30.16 -4.58 -21.06
C SER A 98 -29.65 -3.25 -21.64
N GLN A 99 -29.13 -3.24 -22.87
CA GLN A 99 -28.72 -2.00 -23.53
C GLN A 99 -29.90 -1.12 -23.93
N ALA A 100 -31.03 -1.71 -24.34
CA ALA A 100 -32.25 -0.97 -24.64
C ALA A 100 -32.88 -0.35 -23.37
N ALA A 101 -32.80 -1.02 -22.23
CA ALA A 101 -33.25 -0.48 -20.94
C ALA A 101 -32.38 0.71 -20.46
N ILE A 102 -31.07 0.64 -20.63
CA ILE A 102 -30.13 1.73 -20.31
C ILE A 102 -30.35 2.94 -21.21
N LEU A 103 -30.60 2.72 -22.51
CA LEU A 103 -30.91 3.79 -23.45
C LEU A 103 -32.25 4.47 -23.12
N GLN A 104 -33.28 3.71 -22.74
CA GLN A 104 -34.56 4.27 -22.31
C GLN A 104 -34.45 5.07 -21.01
N MET A 105 -33.62 4.62 -20.05
CA MET A 105 -33.34 5.41 -18.84
C MET A 105 -32.61 6.70 -19.13
N ALA A 106 -31.63 6.68 -20.03
CA ALA A 106 -30.90 7.87 -20.45
C ALA A 106 -31.82 8.87 -21.19
N GLU A 107 -32.72 8.38 -22.03
CA GLU A 107 -33.67 9.21 -22.74
C GLU A 107 -34.74 9.83 -21.80
N GLN A 108 -35.18 9.09 -20.79
CA GLN A 108 -36.08 9.62 -19.74
C GLN A 108 -35.37 10.66 -18.85
N ALA A 109 -34.09 10.45 -18.55
CA ALA A 109 -33.28 11.44 -17.81
C ALA A 109 -33.09 12.73 -18.61
N ALA A 110 -32.83 12.62 -19.92
CA ALA A 110 -32.73 13.77 -20.83
C ALA A 110 -34.05 14.53 -20.94
N LYS A 111 -35.19 13.84 -21.07
CA LYS A 111 -36.55 14.47 -21.11
C LYS A 111 -36.87 15.17 -19.79
N ARG A 112 -36.50 14.60 -18.63
CA ARG A 112 -36.64 15.26 -17.34
C ARG A 112 -35.73 16.49 -17.14
N ALA A 113 -34.54 16.47 -17.75
CA ALA A 113 -33.66 17.63 -17.76
C ALA A 113 -34.21 18.76 -18.65
N GLU A 114 -34.74 18.40 -19.82
CA GLU A 114 -35.39 19.35 -20.75
C GLU A 114 -36.67 19.97 -20.17
N GLU A 115 -37.47 19.18 -19.45
CA GLU A 115 -38.68 19.67 -18.76
C GLU A 115 -38.31 20.61 -17.60
N LYS A 116 -37.24 20.32 -16.85
CA LYS A 116 -36.67 21.24 -15.84
C LYS A 116 -36.12 22.53 -16.45
N ALA A 117 -35.50 22.43 -17.65
CA ALA A 117 -35.03 23.60 -18.39
C ALA A 117 -36.21 24.43 -18.94
N LYS A 118 -37.28 23.81 -19.46
CA LYS A 118 -38.51 24.50 -19.92
C LYS A 118 -39.27 25.13 -18.74
N LYS A 119 -39.31 24.49 -17.56
CA LYS A 119 -39.89 25.09 -16.35
C LYS A 119 -39.07 26.29 -15.81
N LYS A 120 -37.75 26.33 -16.05
CA LYS A 120 -36.91 27.49 -15.76
C LYS A 120 -37.04 28.62 -16.79
N ALA A 121 -37.34 28.30 -18.04
CA ALA A 121 -37.52 29.28 -19.14
C ALA A 121 -38.91 29.97 -19.12
N ASN A 122 -39.91 29.35 -18.52
CA ASN A 122 -41.25 29.92 -18.39
C ASN A 122 -41.52 30.74 -17.10
N GLN A 123 -40.47 30.92 -16.26
CA GLN A 123 -40.51 31.95 -15.25
C GLN A 123 -40.10 33.27 -15.91
N THR A 124 -41.05 34.06 -16.35
CA THR A 124 -40.85 35.48 -16.70
C THR A 124 -40.00 36.13 -15.61
N PRO A 125 -38.92 36.82 -15.96
CA PRO A 125 -38.16 37.58 -14.99
C PRO A 125 -39.11 38.69 -14.45
N GLN A 126 -39.64 38.46 -13.26
CA GLN A 126 -40.12 39.58 -12.47
C GLN A 126 -38.96 40.55 -12.36
N ALA A 127 -39.20 41.76 -12.91
CA ALA A 127 -38.25 42.83 -12.85
C ALA A 127 -37.77 42.95 -11.39
N ARG A 128 -36.49 42.68 -11.19
CA ARG A 128 -35.83 43.01 -9.92
C ARG A 128 -36.02 44.51 -9.77
N THR A 129 -36.97 44.92 -8.93
CA THR A 129 -37.01 46.27 -8.40
C THR A 129 -35.57 46.53 -7.90
N LYS A 130 -34.95 47.56 -8.48
CA LYS A 130 -33.67 48.08 -8.01
C LYS A 130 -33.76 48.13 -6.51
N GLY A 131 -32.98 47.29 -5.83
CA GLY A 131 -32.84 47.35 -4.39
C GLY A 131 -32.42 48.76 -4.07
N GLU A 132 -33.23 49.44 -3.24
CA GLU A 132 -32.82 50.72 -2.67
C GLU A 132 -31.41 50.58 -2.16
N THR A 133 -30.50 51.30 -2.76
CA THR A 133 -29.15 51.53 -2.22
C THR A 133 -29.36 52.31 -0.95
N ARG A 134 -29.45 51.57 0.18
CA ARG A 134 -29.40 52.25 1.50
C ARG A 134 -27.99 52.77 1.68
N HIS A 135 -27.86 54.09 1.51
CA HIS A 135 -26.67 54.81 1.96
C HIS A 135 -26.62 54.68 3.50
N VAL A 136 -25.74 53.78 3.97
CA VAL A 136 -25.41 53.76 5.40
C VAL A 136 -24.47 54.91 5.64
N ASP A 137 -24.99 55.93 6.33
CA ASP A 137 -24.17 57.06 6.76
C ASP A 137 -23.22 56.61 7.88
N THR A 138 -22.00 56.33 7.54
CA THR A 138 -20.93 55.87 8.47
C THR A 138 -20.48 56.99 9.42
N ARG A 139 -21.13 58.14 9.45
CA ARG A 139 -20.84 59.27 10.35
C ARG A 139 -21.51 59.17 11.71
N VAL A 140 -22.36 58.20 11.91
CA VAL A 140 -23.04 57.96 13.21
C VAL A 140 -22.21 57.00 14.04
N ASN A 141 -21.75 57.43 15.19
CA ASN A 141 -20.86 56.70 16.09
C ASN A 141 -21.44 55.49 16.84
N ASN A 142 -22.64 55.05 16.52
CA ASN A 142 -23.26 53.86 17.11
C ASN A 142 -23.89 52.99 16.03
N VAL A 143 -23.27 51.84 15.77
CA VAL A 143 -23.87 50.78 14.94
C VAL A 143 -24.60 49.85 15.88
N ASP A 144 -25.90 49.73 15.70
CA ASP A 144 -26.75 48.80 16.44
C ASP A 144 -26.62 47.40 15.83
N LEU A 145 -25.81 46.58 16.45
CA LEU A 145 -25.48 45.21 15.99
C LEU A 145 -26.62 44.21 16.19
N GLU A 146 -27.65 44.58 16.98
CA GLU A 146 -28.80 43.68 17.25
C GLU A 146 -29.73 43.51 16.02
N LYS A 147 -29.69 44.42 15.06
CA LYS A 147 -30.49 44.32 13.82
C LYS A 147 -29.91 43.36 12.77
N TYR A 148 -28.68 42.92 12.93
CA TYR A 148 -28.01 42.05 11.97
C TYR A 148 -27.99 40.57 12.40
N ASN A 149 -28.29 40.25 13.65
CA ASN A 149 -28.25 38.89 14.20
C ASN A 149 -29.50 38.03 13.98
N GLN A 150 -30.63 38.64 13.56
CA GLN A 150 -31.89 37.87 13.38
C GLN A 150 -31.88 36.79 12.30
N LYS A 151 -30.87 36.79 11.41
CA LYS A 151 -30.72 35.70 10.40
C LYS A 151 -29.74 34.60 10.78
N TYR A 152 -28.98 34.76 11.85
CA TYR A 152 -28.03 33.74 12.35
C TYR A 152 -28.57 32.91 13.52
N GLU A 153 -29.60 33.40 14.21
CA GLU A 153 -30.27 32.67 15.30
C GLU A 153 -31.11 31.48 14.80
N ASP A 154 -31.57 31.53 13.55
CA ASP A 154 -32.34 30.42 12.93
C ASP A 154 -31.44 29.24 12.44
N ILE A 155 -30.13 29.35 12.53
CA ILE A 155 -29.17 28.36 11.98
C ILE A 155 -28.41 27.57 13.07
N ALA A 156 -28.38 28.04 14.29
CA ALA A 156 -27.68 27.35 15.39
C ALA A 156 -28.64 27.11 16.57
N PRO A 157 -28.83 25.86 17.02
CA PRO A 157 -29.65 25.61 18.21
C PRO A 157 -28.91 26.12 19.46
N ALA A 158 -29.64 26.95 20.22
CA ALA A 158 -29.16 27.49 21.47
C ALA A 158 -29.01 26.39 22.53
N SER A 159 -27.77 26.00 22.80
CA SER A 159 -27.44 25.32 24.06
C SER A 159 -26.05 25.75 24.54
N ASN A 160 -26.08 26.43 25.70
CA ASN A 160 -24.97 26.78 26.57
C ASN A 160 -23.97 27.85 26.10
N MET A 161 -24.38 29.12 26.23
CA MET A 161 -23.41 30.17 26.50
C MET A 161 -23.91 30.97 27.74
N GLY A 162 -23.27 30.67 28.88
CA GLY A 162 -23.37 31.50 30.07
C GLY A 162 -22.61 32.81 29.87
N ASP A 163 -23.30 33.89 30.30
CA ASP A 163 -22.79 35.20 30.65
C ASP A 163 -21.43 35.68 30.15
N TYR A 164 -21.39 36.25 28.95
CA TYR A 164 -20.40 37.26 28.58
C TYR A 164 -21.02 38.41 27.78
N GLN A 165 -21.98 39.12 28.37
CA GLN A 165 -22.36 40.45 27.88
C GLN A 165 -21.49 41.51 28.55
N LYS A 166 -20.28 41.72 28.08
CA LYS A 166 -19.56 42.98 28.28
C LYS A 166 -19.57 43.77 26.97
N LYS A 167 -20.40 44.82 26.94
CA LYS A 167 -20.45 45.81 25.88
C LYS A 167 -19.05 46.43 25.66
N GLN A 168 -18.37 46.04 24.61
CA GLN A 168 -17.16 46.76 24.15
C GLN A 168 -17.58 47.91 23.25
N LYS A 169 -17.49 49.15 23.77
CA LYS A 169 -17.58 50.35 22.98
C LYS A 169 -16.25 50.59 22.24
N LEU A 170 -16.24 50.37 20.93
CA LEU A 170 -15.17 50.75 20.05
C LEU A 170 -15.20 52.28 19.84
N ASN A 171 -14.38 53.01 20.58
CA ASN A 171 -14.14 54.46 20.36
C ASN A 171 -13.01 54.62 19.31
N GLN A 172 -13.37 54.80 18.06
CA GLN A 172 -12.41 55.31 17.08
C GLN A 172 -12.35 56.86 17.15
N LYS A 173 -11.29 57.38 17.73
CA LYS A 173 -10.97 58.82 17.66
C LYS A 173 -10.28 59.13 16.32
N SER A 174 -11.03 59.55 15.30
CA SER A 174 -10.41 60.15 14.12
C SER A 174 -10.17 61.61 14.37
N LYS A 175 -8.95 62.01 14.57
CA LYS A 175 -8.54 63.43 14.56
C LYS A 175 -8.51 63.93 13.11
N GLN A 176 -9.59 64.54 12.65
CA GLN A 176 -9.55 65.37 11.44
C GLN A 176 -8.97 66.74 11.76
N TYR A 177 -7.74 67.00 11.37
CA TYR A 177 -7.17 68.35 11.31
C TYR A 177 -7.71 69.07 10.07
N ARG A 178 -8.70 69.98 10.27
CA ARG A 178 -9.08 70.94 9.28
C ARG A 178 -8.07 72.10 9.31
N LYS A 179 -7.06 72.11 8.43
CA LYS A 179 -6.26 73.27 8.11
C LYS A 179 -7.07 74.13 7.12
N LYS A 180 -7.43 75.37 7.53
CA LYS A 180 -7.90 76.44 6.64
C LYS A 180 -6.86 76.71 5.59
N ARG A 181 -7.19 76.65 4.32
CA ARG A 181 -6.35 77.14 3.22
C ARG A 181 -6.41 78.62 3.13
N PRO A 182 -5.25 79.33 3.00
CA PRO A 182 -5.22 80.71 2.52
C PRO A 182 -5.44 80.75 1.02
N GLN A 183 -6.30 81.63 0.53
CA GLN A 183 -6.40 81.95 -0.87
C GLN A 183 -5.15 82.72 -1.27
N GLY A 184 -4.43 82.23 -2.27
CA GLY A 184 -3.34 83.02 -2.94
C GLY A 184 -2.37 82.07 -3.66
N MET A 185 -2.27 82.28 -4.96
CA MET A 185 -1.27 81.81 -5.90
C MET A 185 -1.35 80.37 -6.41
N ARG A 186 -1.92 80.20 -7.58
CA ARG A 186 -1.72 79.06 -8.51
C ARG A 186 -0.26 79.04 -8.97
N ALA A 187 0.61 78.28 -8.28
CA ALA A 187 1.85 77.82 -8.88
C ALA A 187 1.55 76.63 -9.77
N ARG A 188 1.79 76.72 -11.06
CA ARG A 188 1.79 75.60 -11.98
C ARG A 188 2.85 74.56 -11.51
N SER A 189 2.48 73.52 -10.83
CA SER A 189 3.41 72.41 -10.61
C SER A 189 3.68 71.73 -11.96
N LYS A 190 4.96 71.80 -12.39
CA LYS A 190 5.46 71.01 -13.48
C LYS A 190 5.07 69.52 -13.16
N ARG A 191 4.29 68.89 -14.03
CA ARG A 191 4.08 67.44 -13.97
C ARG A 191 5.44 66.77 -14.09
N GLU A 192 5.87 66.08 -13.03
CA GLU A 192 7.06 65.21 -13.12
C GLU A 192 6.89 64.28 -14.29
N THR A 193 7.88 64.14 -15.12
CA THR A 193 7.94 63.19 -16.21
C THR A 193 8.08 61.79 -15.59
N GLU A 194 7.52 60.80 -16.24
CA GLU A 194 7.54 59.39 -15.77
C GLU A 194 8.94 58.93 -15.45
N ALA A 195 9.96 59.36 -16.22
CA ALA A 195 11.36 59.10 -15.98
C ALA A 195 11.88 59.74 -14.67
N GLN A 196 11.43 60.94 -14.30
CA GLN A 196 11.82 61.60 -13.03
C GLN A 196 11.15 60.91 -11.82
N ARG A 197 9.93 60.37 -12.00
CA ARG A 197 9.23 59.62 -10.97
C ARG A 197 9.93 58.26 -10.73
N LEU A 198 10.32 57.59 -11.81
CA LEU A 198 11.07 56.32 -11.74
C LEU A 198 12.46 56.53 -11.12
N ALA A 199 13.17 57.59 -11.50
CA ALA A 199 14.48 57.94 -10.90
C ALA A 199 14.38 58.26 -9.40
N ARG A 200 13.30 58.96 -8.95
CA ARG A 200 13.04 59.25 -7.54
C ARG A 200 12.69 58.00 -6.75
N ILE A 201 11.92 57.07 -7.33
CA ILE A 201 11.60 55.77 -6.74
C ILE A 201 12.87 54.93 -6.62
N ALA A 202 13.72 54.90 -7.64
CA ALA A 202 15.00 54.20 -7.62
C ALA A 202 15.98 54.77 -6.59
N GLU A 203 16.02 56.12 -6.42
CA GLU A 203 16.84 56.76 -5.41
C GLU A 203 16.31 56.55 -3.99
N GLN A 204 15.00 56.52 -3.79
CA GLN A 204 14.39 56.14 -2.50
C GLN A 204 14.63 54.65 -2.14
N ARG A 205 14.61 53.74 -3.14
CA ARG A 205 14.97 52.34 -2.95
C ARG A 205 16.42 52.11 -2.56
N LYS A 206 17.36 52.90 -3.16
CA LYS A 206 18.79 52.85 -2.77
C LYS A 206 19.06 53.34 -1.36
N LYS A 207 18.20 54.18 -0.78
CA LYS A 207 18.37 54.74 0.58
C LYS A 207 17.72 53.88 1.67
N GLN A 208 16.87 52.94 1.31
CA GLN A 208 16.32 51.93 2.23
C GLN A 208 16.97 50.60 1.92
N GLN A 209 18.00 50.21 2.68
CA GLN A 209 18.50 48.82 2.65
C GLN A 209 17.35 47.90 3.14
N ILE A 210 16.76 47.15 2.24
CA ILE A 210 15.73 46.15 2.56
C ILE A 210 16.48 44.91 2.98
N THR A 211 16.34 44.46 4.25
CA THR A 211 16.82 43.17 4.71
C THR A 211 15.72 42.16 4.43
N ILE A 212 16.03 41.14 3.67
CA ILE A 212 15.11 40.02 3.35
C ILE A 212 15.65 38.71 3.95
N LYS A 213 14.76 37.86 4.43
CA LYS A 213 15.09 36.53 4.85
C LYS A 213 14.71 35.55 3.73
N VAL A 214 15.67 34.77 3.29
CA VAL A 214 15.51 33.83 2.17
C VAL A 214 15.77 32.42 2.69
N PRO A 215 14.85 31.44 2.43
CA PRO A 215 15.09 30.06 2.71
C PRO A 215 16.14 29.42 1.78
N GLU A 216 16.50 28.16 1.96
CA GLU A 216 17.49 27.46 1.12
C GLU A 216 17.06 27.35 -0.34
N GLU A 217 15.76 27.15 -0.57
CA GLU A 217 15.14 27.13 -1.89
C GLU A 217 13.99 28.13 -1.92
N ILE A 218 13.90 28.95 -2.97
CA ILE A 218 12.86 29.96 -3.13
C ILE A 218 12.43 30.07 -4.59
N THR A 219 11.13 30.28 -4.84
CA THR A 219 10.67 30.55 -6.21
C THR A 219 11.02 32.01 -6.62
N VAL A 220 11.27 32.20 -7.93
CA VAL A 220 11.56 33.54 -8.48
C VAL A 220 10.41 34.51 -8.18
N GLY A 221 9.17 34.04 -8.14
CA GLY A 221 8.00 34.86 -7.82
C GLY A 221 7.97 35.32 -6.35
N GLU A 222 8.33 34.46 -5.41
CA GLU A 222 8.43 34.79 -3.99
C GLU A 222 9.59 35.73 -3.72
N LEU A 223 10.77 35.47 -4.33
CA LEU A 223 11.91 36.39 -4.23
C LEU A 223 11.55 37.79 -4.71
N ALA A 224 10.83 37.89 -5.84
CA ALA A 224 10.34 39.16 -6.35
C ALA A 224 9.37 39.86 -5.37
N SER A 225 8.52 39.11 -4.70
CA SER A 225 7.59 39.61 -3.69
C SER A 225 8.31 40.11 -2.45
N LEU A 226 9.32 39.36 -1.96
CA LEU A 226 10.17 39.78 -0.83
C LEU A 226 10.97 41.05 -1.15
N LEU A 227 11.49 41.15 -2.35
CA LEU A 227 12.21 42.37 -2.85
C LEU A 227 11.26 43.53 -3.20
N ARG A 228 9.92 43.30 -3.15
CA ARG A 228 8.89 44.26 -3.58
C ARG A 228 9.13 44.77 -5.01
N MET A 229 9.54 43.88 -5.89
CA MET A 229 9.85 44.15 -7.31
C MET A 229 8.98 43.28 -8.22
N THR A 230 9.00 43.54 -9.51
CA THR A 230 8.31 42.69 -10.49
C THR A 230 9.14 41.44 -10.78
N ALA A 231 8.51 40.30 -10.94
CA ALA A 231 9.20 39.04 -11.28
C ALA A 231 10.04 39.17 -12.57
N THR A 232 9.59 40.00 -13.52
CA THR A 232 10.32 40.31 -14.75
C THR A 232 11.66 41.01 -14.54
N GLU A 233 11.79 41.82 -13.49
CA GLU A 233 13.07 42.47 -13.14
C GLU A 233 14.06 41.49 -12.55
N VAL A 234 13.56 40.54 -11.72
CA VAL A 234 14.36 39.46 -11.13
C VAL A 234 14.81 38.49 -12.21
N ILE A 235 13.93 38.04 -13.10
CA ILE A 235 14.24 37.17 -14.23
C ILE A 235 15.29 37.80 -15.14
N LYS A 236 15.16 39.11 -15.46
CA LYS A 236 16.13 39.82 -16.28
C LYS A 236 17.52 39.84 -15.63
N LYS A 237 17.60 39.92 -14.31
CA LYS A 237 18.87 39.83 -13.58
C LYS A 237 19.42 38.41 -13.59
N LEU A 238 18.61 37.39 -13.35
CA LEU A 238 18.97 35.98 -13.46
C LEU A 238 19.55 35.67 -14.84
N MET A 239 18.90 36.16 -15.91
CA MET A 239 19.39 36.00 -17.29
C MET A 239 20.74 36.71 -17.51
N SER A 240 20.99 37.86 -16.86
CA SER A 240 22.30 38.56 -16.96
C SER A 240 23.43 37.78 -16.24
N LEU A 241 23.08 36.89 -15.29
CA LEU A 241 23.99 36.01 -14.58
C LEU A 241 24.10 34.62 -15.27
N GLY A 242 23.40 34.41 -16.39
CA GLY A 242 23.42 33.16 -17.15
C GLY A 242 22.40 32.09 -16.69
N VAL A 243 21.57 32.42 -15.71
CA VAL A 243 20.53 31.53 -15.22
C VAL A 243 19.20 31.85 -15.93
N MET A 244 18.65 30.86 -16.66
CA MET A 244 17.33 30.99 -17.26
C MET A 244 16.31 30.38 -16.29
N ALA A 245 15.48 31.20 -15.69
CA ALA A 245 14.46 30.75 -14.75
C ALA A 245 13.10 31.38 -15.08
N SER A 246 12.05 30.59 -14.96
CA SER A 246 10.65 31.03 -15.05
C SER A 246 10.15 31.59 -13.70
N VAL A 247 8.95 32.17 -13.67
CA VAL A 247 8.39 32.78 -12.43
C VAL A 247 8.18 31.74 -11.32
N ASN A 248 7.83 30.50 -11.68
CA ASN A 248 7.52 29.44 -10.75
C ASN A 248 8.71 28.49 -10.52
N GLU A 249 9.85 28.79 -11.09
CA GLU A 249 11.05 27.97 -10.94
C GLU A 249 11.75 28.27 -9.63
N VAL A 250 12.24 27.20 -8.99
CA VAL A 250 12.95 27.28 -7.72
C VAL A 250 14.40 27.59 -7.99
N ILE A 251 14.97 28.52 -7.22
CA ILE A 251 16.38 28.92 -7.26
C ILE A 251 17.01 28.70 -5.88
N ASP A 252 18.28 28.35 -5.89
CA ASP A 252 19.07 28.12 -4.69
C ASP A 252 19.34 29.42 -3.93
N TYR A 253 19.60 29.31 -2.63
CA TYR A 253 19.96 30.45 -1.76
C TYR A 253 21.08 31.28 -2.33
N ASP A 254 22.18 30.66 -2.79
CA ASP A 254 23.35 31.37 -3.31
C ASP A 254 23.01 32.23 -4.53
N THR A 255 22.21 31.71 -5.44
CA THR A 255 21.72 32.44 -6.62
C THR A 255 20.79 33.58 -6.20
N ALA A 256 19.91 33.31 -5.25
CA ALA A 256 18.97 34.32 -4.72
C ALA A 256 19.73 35.43 -3.98
N GLU A 257 20.81 35.14 -3.21
CA GLU A 257 21.66 36.11 -2.50
C GLU A 257 22.40 37.01 -3.49
N ILE A 258 23.00 36.46 -4.53
CA ILE A 258 23.70 37.21 -5.57
C ILE A 258 22.73 38.19 -6.23
N VAL A 259 21.57 37.70 -6.66
CA VAL A 259 20.54 38.54 -7.32
C VAL A 259 20.02 39.65 -6.39
N ALA A 260 19.72 39.33 -5.16
CA ALA A 260 19.18 40.27 -4.18
C ALA A 260 20.23 41.32 -3.78
N THR A 261 21.50 40.96 -3.66
CA THR A 261 22.61 41.85 -3.36
C THR A 261 22.85 42.83 -4.51
N GLU A 262 22.80 42.36 -5.77
CA GLU A 262 22.89 43.23 -6.94
C GLU A 262 21.68 44.19 -7.05
N LEU A 263 20.53 43.79 -6.55
CA LEU A 263 19.33 44.63 -6.50
C LEU A 263 19.31 45.58 -5.27
N GLY A 264 20.36 45.51 -4.42
CA GLY A 264 20.57 46.42 -3.29
C GLY A 264 19.86 46.00 -1.99
N ALA A 265 19.46 44.77 -1.85
CA ALA A 265 18.93 44.19 -0.63
C ALA A 265 20.03 43.45 0.15
N LYS A 266 19.93 43.43 1.48
CA LYS A 266 20.74 42.58 2.35
C LYS A 266 19.96 41.27 2.57
N VAL A 267 20.61 40.14 2.33
CA VAL A 267 20.03 38.82 2.51
C VAL A 267 20.47 38.24 3.84
N GLU A 268 19.56 37.69 4.58
CA GLU A 268 19.81 36.88 5.74
C GLU A 268 19.24 35.47 5.47
N LYS A 269 20.01 34.42 5.70
CA LYS A 269 19.53 33.03 5.55
C LYS A 269 18.41 32.81 6.57
N GLN A 270 17.23 32.50 6.08
CA GLN A 270 16.14 32.05 6.92
C GLN A 270 16.37 30.59 7.22
N VAL A 271 16.81 30.27 8.43
CA VAL A 271 16.76 28.90 8.91
C VAL A 271 15.29 28.57 9.04
N VAL A 272 14.76 27.82 8.08
CA VAL A 272 13.45 27.22 8.18
C VAL A 272 13.64 26.03 9.11
N VAL A 273 13.49 26.27 10.42
CA VAL A 273 13.40 25.17 11.38
C VAL A 273 12.17 24.39 11.01
N SER A 274 12.33 23.13 10.63
CA SER A 274 11.21 22.26 10.28
C SER A 274 10.22 22.20 11.46
N ILE A 275 8.93 21.97 11.18
CA ILE A 275 7.96 21.82 12.28
C ILE A 275 8.38 20.65 13.18
N GLU A 276 9.06 19.67 12.61
CA GLU A 276 9.62 18.52 13.36
C GLU A 276 10.70 18.98 14.35
N GLU A 277 11.69 19.75 13.94
CA GLU A 277 12.75 20.29 14.80
C GLU A 277 12.22 21.27 15.87
N GLN A 278 11.10 21.94 15.60
CA GLN A 278 10.45 22.80 16.61
C GLN A 278 9.71 22.01 17.70
N ILE A 279 9.26 20.80 17.37
CA ILE A 279 8.41 19.98 18.24
C ILE A 279 9.22 18.90 18.94
N ILE A 280 10.23 18.33 18.26
CA ILE A 280 11.05 17.24 18.75
C ILE A 280 12.30 17.82 19.35
N GLU A 281 12.40 17.77 20.68
CA GLU A 281 13.64 18.09 21.39
C GLU A 281 14.67 17.01 21.05
N GLU A 282 15.82 17.40 20.52
CA GLU A 282 16.94 16.48 20.30
C GLU A 282 17.46 15.92 21.63
N ASP A 283 17.84 14.65 21.63
CA ASP A 283 18.44 14.02 22.81
C ASP A 283 19.88 14.53 22.96
N ASP A 284 20.16 15.30 24.03
CA ASP A 284 21.52 15.69 24.41
C ASP A 284 22.20 14.51 25.10
N GLU A 285 23.25 13.97 24.48
CA GLU A 285 24.04 12.84 25.02
C GLU A 285 24.68 13.16 26.38
N ASN A 286 24.84 14.42 26.73
CA ASN A 286 25.46 14.90 27.95
C ASN A 286 24.47 15.54 28.94
N ASP A 287 23.25 15.01 29.05
CA ASP A 287 22.25 15.53 29.99
C ASP A 287 22.68 15.22 31.44
N GLU A 288 23.01 16.28 32.18
CA GLU A 288 23.47 16.18 33.61
C GLU A 288 22.41 15.56 34.54
N ASN A 289 21.14 15.57 34.12
CA ASN A 289 20.00 15.04 34.88
C ASN A 289 19.63 13.58 34.52
N ALA A 290 20.45 12.91 33.71
CA ALA A 290 20.17 11.53 33.31
C ALA A 290 20.35 10.56 34.49
N VAL A 291 19.32 9.77 34.80
CA VAL A 291 19.28 8.78 35.86
C VAL A 291 19.29 7.36 35.26
N LYS A 292 19.84 6.38 35.98
CA LYS A 292 19.78 4.97 35.55
C LYS A 292 18.33 4.54 35.30
N ARG A 293 18.06 3.97 34.12
CA ARG A 293 16.74 3.44 33.76
C ARG A 293 16.73 1.91 33.76
N PRO A 294 15.58 1.28 33.99
CA PRO A 294 15.43 -0.15 33.81
C PRO A 294 15.80 -0.61 32.39
N PRO A 295 16.47 -1.76 32.23
CA PRO A 295 16.73 -2.33 30.91
C PRO A 295 15.44 -2.82 30.27
N VAL A 296 15.37 -2.68 28.95
CA VAL A 296 14.32 -3.24 28.13
C VAL A 296 14.88 -4.44 27.36
N VAL A 297 14.27 -5.59 27.54
CA VAL A 297 14.78 -6.88 27.07
C VAL A 297 13.77 -7.51 26.12
N CYS A 298 14.17 -7.83 24.89
CA CYS A 298 13.35 -8.67 24.01
C CYS A 298 13.72 -10.15 24.15
N VAL A 299 12.73 -11.02 24.09
CA VAL A 299 12.93 -12.47 24.10
C VAL A 299 12.64 -13.03 22.72
N MET A 300 13.65 -13.66 22.10
CA MET A 300 13.60 -14.15 20.72
C MET A 300 14.01 -15.63 20.63
N GLY A 301 13.76 -16.25 19.52
CA GLY A 301 14.14 -17.64 19.23
C GLY A 301 13.06 -18.39 18.50
N HIS A 302 13.32 -19.66 18.21
CA HIS A 302 12.45 -20.53 17.45
C HIS A 302 11.11 -20.82 18.16
N VAL A 303 10.08 -21.24 17.41
CA VAL A 303 8.84 -21.79 17.98
C VAL A 303 9.21 -23.02 18.83
N ASP A 304 8.47 -23.29 19.90
CA ASP A 304 8.65 -24.42 20.82
C ASP A 304 9.98 -24.47 21.60
N HIS A 305 10.89 -23.51 21.46
CA HIS A 305 12.08 -23.41 22.31
C HIS A 305 11.78 -22.92 23.75
N GLY A 306 10.51 -22.56 24.02
CA GLY A 306 10.00 -22.25 25.34
C GLY A 306 10.22 -20.80 25.79
N LYS A 307 10.19 -19.83 24.85
CA LYS A 307 10.24 -18.38 25.11
C LYS A 307 9.18 -17.96 26.14
N THR A 308 7.90 -18.15 25.77
CA THR A 308 6.76 -17.80 26.61
C THR A 308 6.76 -18.57 27.93
N SER A 309 7.22 -19.84 27.92
CA SER A 309 7.35 -20.64 29.15
C SER A 309 8.40 -20.09 30.12
N ILE A 310 9.54 -19.57 29.62
CA ILE A 310 10.54 -18.87 30.46
C ILE A 310 9.91 -17.61 31.02
N LEU A 311 9.21 -16.83 30.20
CA LEU A 311 8.56 -15.60 30.64
C LEU A 311 7.45 -15.86 31.67
N ASP A 312 6.66 -16.92 31.49
CA ASP A 312 5.64 -17.37 32.44
C ASP A 312 6.29 -17.79 33.78
N ALA A 313 7.43 -18.47 33.70
CA ALA A 313 8.17 -18.85 34.94
C ALA A 313 8.70 -17.61 35.68
N ILE A 314 9.12 -16.56 34.96
CA ILE A 314 9.57 -15.27 35.54
C ILE A 314 8.39 -14.50 36.12
N ARG A 315 7.25 -14.47 35.45
CA ARG A 315 6.03 -13.75 35.90
C ARG A 315 5.24 -14.51 36.97
N HIS A 316 5.46 -15.79 37.12
CA HIS A 316 4.60 -16.71 37.90
C HIS A 316 3.15 -16.74 37.38
N THR A 317 2.98 -16.73 36.03
CA THR A 317 1.70 -16.79 35.34
C THR A 317 1.67 -18.02 34.41
N ASP A 318 0.54 -18.29 33.80
CA ASP A 318 0.37 -19.37 32.80
C ASP A 318 -0.37 -18.79 31.60
N VAL A 319 0.30 -17.91 30.86
CA VAL A 319 -0.25 -17.25 29.66
C VAL A 319 -0.30 -18.25 28.49
N THR A 320 0.66 -19.15 28.42
CA THR A 320 0.76 -20.17 27.37
C THR A 320 -0.51 -21.02 27.26
N SER A 321 -1.20 -21.28 28.36
CA SER A 321 -2.47 -22.06 28.36
C SER A 321 -3.68 -21.26 27.86
N THR A 322 -3.61 -19.94 27.82
CA THR A 322 -4.71 -19.05 27.43
C THR A 322 -4.60 -18.55 26.00
N GLU A 323 -3.43 -18.66 25.38
CA GLU A 323 -3.22 -18.25 23.98
C GLU A 323 -3.77 -19.28 22.99
N ALA A 324 -4.36 -18.78 21.91
CA ALA A 324 -4.89 -19.63 20.84
C ALA A 324 -3.77 -20.46 20.19
N GLY A 325 -3.93 -21.78 20.17
CA GLY A 325 -2.92 -22.69 19.64
C GLY A 325 -1.67 -22.84 20.53
N GLY A 326 -1.63 -22.23 21.71
CA GLY A 326 -0.47 -22.28 22.62
C GLY A 326 0.77 -21.52 22.09
N ILE A 327 0.57 -20.60 21.14
CA ILE A 327 1.63 -19.80 20.52
C ILE A 327 1.39 -18.31 20.71
N THR A 328 2.45 -17.58 21.04
CA THR A 328 2.39 -16.12 21.16
C THR A 328 2.27 -15.50 19.76
N GLN A 329 1.24 -14.67 19.57
CA GLN A 329 0.93 -13.99 18.30
C GLN A 329 0.95 -12.46 18.42
N HIS A 330 1.07 -11.92 19.63
CA HIS A 330 1.15 -10.49 19.94
C HIS A 330 2.46 -10.14 20.63
N ILE A 331 2.86 -8.87 20.60
CA ILE A 331 3.99 -8.40 21.38
C ILE A 331 3.51 -8.09 22.80
N GLY A 332 3.81 -8.96 23.73
CA GLY A 332 3.55 -8.72 25.16
C GLY A 332 4.62 -7.83 25.79
N ALA A 333 4.21 -6.74 26.46
CA ALA A 333 5.14 -5.88 27.20
C ALA A 333 4.79 -5.84 28.68
N TYR A 334 5.76 -6.10 29.55
CA TYR A 334 5.53 -6.12 31.02
C TYR A 334 6.80 -5.88 31.80
N GLN A 335 6.64 -5.54 33.05
CA GLN A 335 7.75 -5.25 33.98
C GLN A 335 7.80 -6.23 35.14
N VAL A 336 9.01 -6.70 35.44
CA VAL A 336 9.30 -7.61 36.53
C VAL A 336 10.32 -6.95 37.46
N GLU A 337 10.25 -7.24 38.73
CA GLU A 337 11.21 -6.83 39.74
C GLU A 337 12.10 -8.01 40.11
N ALA A 338 13.39 -7.86 39.93
CA ALA A 338 14.43 -8.84 40.29
C ALA A 338 15.53 -8.15 41.11
N ASN A 339 15.88 -8.71 42.24
CA ASN A 339 16.90 -8.18 43.19
C ASN A 339 16.70 -6.69 43.59
N GLY A 340 15.43 -6.20 43.53
CA GLY A 340 15.10 -4.80 43.85
C GLY A 340 15.21 -3.84 42.64
N GLU A 341 15.67 -4.31 41.52
CA GLU A 341 15.69 -3.57 40.24
C GLU A 341 14.57 -4.05 39.29
N LYS A 342 14.12 -3.15 38.42
CA LYS A 342 13.06 -3.46 37.46
C LYS A 342 13.67 -3.82 36.13
N ILE A 343 13.09 -4.81 35.46
CA ILE A 343 13.42 -5.23 34.09
C ILE A 343 12.12 -5.20 33.27
N THR A 344 12.15 -4.62 32.11
CA THR A 344 11.01 -4.60 31.17
C THR A 344 11.25 -5.64 30.09
N PHE A 345 10.32 -6.61 29.96
CA PHE A 345 10.38 -7.66 28.97
C PHE A 345 9.41 -7.36 27.83
N LEU A 346 9.87 -7.61 26.60
CA LEU A 346 9.07 -7.67 25.39
C LEU A 346 9.06 -9.12 24.89
N ASP A 347 7.90 -9.76 24.94
CA ASP A 347 7.70 -11.11 24.36
C ASP A 347 7.42 -10.98 22.88
N THR A 348 8.19 -11.65 22.02
CA THR A 348 8.04 -11.60 20.57
C THR A 348 7.62 -12.96 20.00
N PRO A 349 6.67 -12.97 19.03
CA PRO A 349 6.26 -14.20 18.36
C PRO A 349 7.43 -14.91 17.68
N GLY A 350 7.50 -16.25 17.80
CA GLY A 350 8.58 -17.05 17.18
C GLY A 350 8.39 -17.35 15.71
N HIS A 351 7.15 -17.35 15.22
CA HIS A 351 6.80 -17.80 13.89
C HIS A 351 7.34 -16.88 12.76
N ALA A 352 7.73 -17.48 11.62
CA ALA A 352 8.28 -16.77 10.45
C ALA A 352 7.33 -15.69 9.86
N ALA A 353 6.01 -15.82 10.06
CA ALA A 353 5.05 -14.80 9.67
C ALA A 353 5.26 -13.45 10.38
N PHE A 354 5.83 -13.45 11.58
CA PHE A 354 5.99 -12.27 12.44
C PHE A 354 7.40 -11.67 12.41
N THR A 355 8.13 -11.80 11.30
CA THR A 355 9.49 -11.25 11.11
C THR A 355 9.56 -9.75 11.44
N ALA A 356 8.58 -8.95 10.97
CA ALA A 356 8.51 -7.52 11.24
C ALA A 356 8.36 -7.21 12.74
N MET A 357 7.61 -8.02 13.49
CA MET A 357 7.45 -7.86 14.95
C MET A 357 8.76 -8.13 15.68
N ARG A 358 9.56 -9.15 15.25
CA ARG A 358 10.89 -9.42 15.83
C ARG A 358 11.87 -8.29 15.58
N ALA A 359 11.92 -7.77 14.35
CA ALA A 359 12.77 -6.63 14.00
C ALA A 359 12.45 -5.40 14.87
N ARG A 360 11.16 -5.07 15.03
CA ARG A 360 10.71 -3.95 15.89
C ARG A 360 11.04 -4.20 17.36
N GLY A 361 10.83 -5.44 17.83
CA GLY A 361 11.21 -5.84 19.18
C GLY A 361 12.69 -5.58 19.45
N ALA A 362 13.57 -5.98 18.52
CA ALA A 362 15.00 -5.70 18.64
C ALA A 362 15.33 -4.20 18.67
N MET A 363 14.75 -3.41 17.74
CA MET A 363 15.02 -1.97 17.65
C MET A 363 14.53 -1.16 18.86
N ALA A 364 13.54 -1.67 19.59
CA ALA A 364 12.96 -0.99 20.74
C ALA A 364 13.66 -1.34 22.06
N THR A 365 14.63 -2.27 22.07
CA THR A 365 15.22 -2.86 23.28
C THR A 365 16.72 -2.61 23.38
N ASP A 366 17.25 -2.82 24.59
CA ASP A 366 18.66 -2.67 24.92
C ASP A 366 19.40 -4.00 24.86
N ILE A 367 18.71 -5.11 25.21
CA ILE A 367 19.28 -6.45 25.33
C ILE A 367 18.34 -7.45 24.65
N ALA A 368 18.88 -8.39 23.89
CA ALA A 368 18.15 -9.49 23.30
C ALA A 368 18.49 -10.82 24.01
N VAL A 369 17.48 -11.49 24.57
CA VAL A 369 17.62 -12.85 25.11
C VAL A 369 17.23 -13.85 24.02
N LEU A 370 18.22 -14.56 23.49
CA LEU A 370 18.05 -15.59 22.50
C LEU A 370 17.80 -16.95 23.18
N VAL A 371 16.59 -17.46 23.05
CA VAL A 371 16.22 -18.75 23.66
C VAL A 371 16.47 -19.88 22.65
N VAL A 372 17.32 -20.82 23.03
CA VAL A 372 17.67 -22.00 22.23
C VAL A 372 17.39 -23.25 23.05
N ALA A 373 16.68 -24.23 22.50
CA ALA A 373 16.43 -25.49 23.16
C ALA A 373 17.66 -26.40 23.06
N ALA A 374 18.09 -26.98 24.20
CA ALA A 374 19.29 -27.82 24.28
C ALA A 374 19.17 -29.16 23.51
N ASP A 375 17.94 -29.64 23.26
CA ASP A 375 17.64 -30.84 22.50
C ASP A 375 17.64 -30.59 20.98
N ASP A 376 17.10 -29.44 20.54
CA ASP A 376 16.89 -29.12 19.12
C ASP A 376 18.11 -28.40 18.50
N GLY A 377 18.75 -27.50 19.23
CA GLY A 377 19.86 -26.66 18.76
C GLY A 377 19.38 -25.42 18.00
N ILE A 378 20.24 -24.87 17.13
CA ILE A 378 19.94 -23.67 16.34
C ILE A 378 19.07 -24.02 15.14
N MET A 379 17.92 -23.37 15.05
CA MET A 379 16.93 -23.51 14.01
C MET A 379 16.86 -22.25 13.12
N PRO A 380 16.26 -22.29 11.90
CA PRO A 380 16.27 -21.15 10.97
C PRO A 380 15.74 -19.85 11.56
N GLN A 381 14.68 -19.90 12.39
CA GLN A 381 14.14 -18.71 13.06
C GLN A 381 15.07 -18.18 14.18
N THR A 382 15.94 -19.03 14.72
CA THR A 382 16.98 -18.59 15.66
C THR A 382 18.06 -17.81 14.90
N ILE A 383 18.45 -18.25 13.71
CA ILE A 383 19.39 -17.52 12.84
C ILE A 383 18.81 -16.15 12.45
N GLU A 384 17.53 -16.11 12.08
CA GLU A 384 16.81 -14.87 11.81
C GLU A 384 16.84 -13.92 13.01
N ALA A 385 16.58 -14.43 14.22
CA ALA A 385 16.63 -13.66 15.47
C ALA A 385 18.03 -13.08 15.74
N ILE A 386 19.08 -13.86 15.51
CA ILE A 386 20.49 -13.39 15.59
C ILE A 386 20.74 -12.23 14.64
N ASN A 387 20.30 -12.37 13.39
CA ASN A 387 20.47 -11.32 12.38
C ASN A 387 19.72 -10.04 12.74
N HIS A 388 18.52 -10.14 13.30
CA HIS A 388 17.77 -8.97 13.76
C HIS A 388 18.43 -8.28 14.95
N ALA A 389 18.93 -9.04 15.91
CA ALA A 389 19.65 -8.48 17.06
C ALA A 389 20.96 -7.81 16.63
N LYS A 390 21.73 -8.44 15.73
CA LYS A 390 22.95 -7.84 15.16
C LYS A 390 22.65 -6.57 14.38
N ALA A 391 21.58 -6.58 13.54
CA ALA A 391 21.19 -5.41 12.76
C ALA A 391 20.72 -4.24 13.63
N ALA A 392 20.09 -4.52 14.76
CA ALA A 392 19.69 -3.52 15.74
C ALA A 392 20.84 -3.06 16.65
N GLY A 393 22.00 -3.73 16.61
CA GLY A 393 23.17 -3.41 17.45
C GLY A 393 22.97 -3.68 18.93
N VAL A 394 22.04 -4.58 19.30
CA VAL A 394 21.74 -4.91 20.72
C VAL A 394 22.60 -6.06 21.22
N GLU A 395 22.96 -6.03 22.49
CA GLU A 395 23.70 -7.10 23.14
C GLU A 395 22.88 -8.39 23.25
N ILE A 396 23.51 -9.53 22.96
CA ILE A 396 22.84 -10.82 22.92
C ILE A 396 23.23 -11.67 24.13
N ILE A 397 22.25 -12.11 24.91
CA ILE A 397 22.39 -13.14 25.94
C ILE A 397 21.71 -14.41 25.43
N VAL A 398 22.37 -15.56 25.54
CA VAL A 398 21.80 -16.83 25.11
C VAL A 398 21.28 -17.63 26.29
N ALA A 399 19.97 -17.94 26.29
CA ALA A 399 19.34 -18.81 27.27
C ALA A 399 19.18 -20.22 26.67
N ILE A 400 19.98 -21.19 27.12
CA ILE A 400 19.91 -22.58 26.67
C ILE A 400 18.85 -23.29 27.52
N ASN A 401 17.64 -23.44 26.94
CA ASN A 401 16.46 -23.97 27.62
C ASN A 401 16.30 -25.49 27.49
N LYS A 402 15.35 -26.06 28.20
CA LYS A 402 15.01 -27.48 28.26
C LYS A 402 16.15 -28.38 28.81
N MET A 403 16.94 -27.86 29.74
CA MET A 403 18.05 -28.60 30.37
C MET A 403 17.56 -29.81 31.21
N ASP A 404 16.26 -29.92 31.43
CA ASP A 404 15.58 -31.04 32.13
C ASP A 404 15.32 -32.26 31.24
N LYS A 405 15.50 -32.15 29.90
CA LYS A 405 15.26 -33.25 28.98
C LYS A 405 16.44 -34.24 28.93
N GLU A 406 16.11 -35.54 28.80
CA GLU A 406 17.08 -36.58 28.49
C GLU A 406 17.57 -36.37 27.05
N GLY A 407 18.79 -35.95 26.86
CA GLY A 407 19.34 -35.62 25.52
C GLY A 407 19.69 -34.15 25.34
N ALA A 408 19.49 -33.32 26.35
CA ALA A 408 19.98 -31.96 26.38
C ALA A 408 21.51 -31.92 26.19
N ASN A 409 21.97 -31.23 25.12
CA ASN A 409 23.39 -31.11 24.81
C ASN A 409 23.77 -29.64 24.65
N PRO A 410 24.16 -28.94 25.73
CA PRO A 410 24.57 -27.56 25.66
C PRO A 410 25.83 -27.34 24.81
N ASP A 411 26.79 -28.25 24.82
CA ASP A 411 28.04 -28.12 24.06
C ASP A 411 27.78 -28.05 22.54
N ARG A 412 26.79 -28.82 22.07
CA ARG A 412 26.37 -28.73 20.67
C ARG A 412 25.82 -27.34 20.32
N VAL A 413 25.02 -26.75 21.22
CA VAL A 413 24.46 -25.40 21.01
C VAL A 413 25.59 -24.37 20.99
N LEU A 414 26.58 -24.46 21.90
CA LEU A 414 27.73 -23.55 21.94
C LEU A 414 28.57 -23.63 20.67
N GLN A 415 28.78 -24.84 20.10
CA GLN A 415 29.45 -25.02 18.80
C GLN A 415 28.68 -24.34 17.67
N GLN A 416 27.37 -24.58 17.58
CA GLN A 416 26.53 -23.97 16.54
C GLN A 416 26.48 -22.44 16.64
N LEU A 417 26.46 -21.86 17.86
CA LEU A 417 26.53 -20.40 18.06
C LEU A 417 27.80 -19.81 17.45
N THR A 418 28.94 -20.53 17.59
CA THR A 418 30.22 -20.08 17.03
C THR A 418 30.19 -20.03 15.49
N GLU A 419 29.46 -20.95 14.85
CA GLU A 419 29.25 -20.93 13.38
C GLU A 419 28.53 -19.65 12.92
N HIS A 420 27.75 -19.02 13.81
CA HIS A 420 27.02 -17.78 13.55
C HIS A 420 27.71 -16.53 14.16
N GLU A 421 29.03 -16.62 14.42
CA GLU A 421 29.84 -15.51 14.96
C GLU A 421 29.42 -15.06 16.39
N LEU A 422 28.77 -15.92 17.15
CA LEU A 422 28.44 -15.72 18.55
C LEU A 422 29.36 -16.61 19.39
N VAL A 423 30.53 -16.09 19.75
CA VAL A 423 31.51 -16.84 20.54
C VAL A 423 31.17 -16.75 22.03
N PRO A 424 30.93 -17.90 22.72
CA PRO A 424 30.64 -17.91 24.16
C PRO A 424 31.78 -17.34 24.98
N GLU A 425 31.45 -16.73 26.13
CA GLU A 425 32.44 -16.24 27.07
C GLU A 425 33.39 -17.34 27.57
N GLU A 426 32.89 -18.57 27.75
CA GLU A 426 33.69 -19.73 28.14
C GLU A 426 34.81 -20.08 27.12
N TRP A 427 34.66 -19.66 25.89
CA TRP A 427 35.60 -19.86 24.80
C TRP A 427 36.36 -18.58 24.42
N GLY A 428 36.28 -17.54 25.28
CA GLY A 428 36.97 -16.27 25.12
C GLY A 428 36.26 -15.26 24.23
N GLY A 429 34.94 -15.42 23.99
CA GLY A 429 34.11 -14.45 23.32
C GLY A 429 33.37 -13.50 24.26
N ASN A 430 32.36 -12.83 23.71
CA ASN A 430 31.59 -11.79 24.44
C ASN A 430 30.15 -12.22 24.77
N VAL A 431 29.69 -13.39 24.27
CA VAL A 431 28.30 -13.81 24.44
C VAL A 431 28.13 -14.64 25.71
N ILE A 432 27.30 -14.18 26.63
CA ILE A 432 27.00 -14.88 27.85
C ILE A 432 25.92 -15.94 27.58
N CYS A 433 26.22 -17.21 27.91
CA CYS A 433 25.32 -18.33 27.78
C CYS A 433 24.87 -18.83 29.14
N VAL A 434 23.54 -18.88 29.35
CA VAL A 434 22.97 -19.30 30.64
C VAL A 434 22.11 -20.56 30.43
N PRO A 435 22.48 -21.71 31.01
CA PRO A 435 21.63 -22.90 31.00
C PRO A 435 20.41 -22.71 31.92
N VAL A 436 19.20 -22.93 31.35
CA VAL A 436 17.93 -22.73 32.03
C VAL A 436 16.96 -23.89 31.79
N SER A 437 15.99 -24.03 32.68
CA SER A 437 14.81 -24.87 32.43
C SER A 437 13.56 -24.13 32.93
N ALA A 438 12.69 -23.75 32.02
CA ALA A 438 11.42 -23.13 32.34
C ALA A 438 10.54 -24.03 33.22
N LYS A 439 10.57 -25.34 32.98
CA LYS A 439 9.76 -26.33 33.70
C LYS A 439 10.19 -26.53 35.16
N THR A 440 11.47 -26.65 35.40
CA THR A 440 12.04 -26.83 36.76
C THR A 440 12.39 -25.52 37.43
N LYS A 441 12.29 -24.40 36.71
CA LYS A 441 12.73 -23.06 37.14
C LYS A 441 14.24 -22.95 37.42
N MET A 442 15.02 -23.89 36.93
CA MET A 442 16.47 -23.90 37.12
C MET A 442 17.11 -22.77 36.27
N GLY A 443 18.05 -22.02 36.88
CA GLY A 443 18.86 -21.01 36.16
C GLY A 443 18.12 -19.71 35.81
N ILE A 444 16.82 -19.55 36.14
CA ILE A 444 16.06 -18.33 35.82
C ILE A 444 16.59 -17.15 36.63
N ASP A 445 16.88 -17.31 37.92
CA ASP A 445 17.45 -16.24 38.73
C ASP A 445 18.81 -15.79 38.19
N LYS A 446 19.65 -16.75 37.79
CA LYS A 446 20.93 -16.46 37.15
C LYS A 446 20.78 -15.69 35.84
N LEU A 447 19.74 -16.02 35.03
CA LEU A 447 19.43 -15.28 33.78
C LEU A 447 19.08 -13.82 34.11
N LEU A 448 18.25 -13.59 35.12
CA LEU A 448 17.87 -12.23 35.55
C LEU A 448 19.07 -11.43 36.07
N GLU A 449 19.93 -12.06 36.85
CA GLU A 449 21.19 -11.45 37.32
C GLU A 449 22.12 -11.10 36.16
N THR A 450 22.23 -11.98 35.16
CA THR A 450 23.04 -11.73 33.97
C THR A 450 22.51 -10.54 33.18
N ILE A 451 21.17 -10.43 33.01
CA ILE A 451 20.52 -9.29 32.33
C ILE A 451 20.85 -7.97 33.06
N LEU A 452 20.77 -7.95 34.38
CA LEU A 452 21.09 -6.76 35.17
C LEU A 452 22.58 -6.40 35.11
N LEU A 453 23.47 -7.40 35.08
CA LEU A 453 24.91 -7.18 34.91
C LEU A 453 25.24 -6.55 33.56
N VAL A 454 24.69 -7.08 32.48
CA VAL A 454 24.89 -6.52 31.13
C VAL A 454 24.30 -5.10 31.02
N ALA A 455 23.13 -4.87 31.62
CA ALA A 455 22.52 -3.53 31.67
C ALA A 455 23.37 -2.50 32.44
N GLU A 456 24.06 -2.96 33.51
CA GLU A 456 24.98 -2.10 34.26
C GLU A 456 26.23 -1.76 33.44
N MET A 457 26.75 -2.72 32.66
CA MET A 457 27.88 -2.48 31.75
C MET A 457 27.56 -1.50 30.65
N GLN A 458 26.31 -1.46 30.16
CA GLN A 458 25.82 -0.53 29.15
C GLN A 458 25.56 0.89 29.69
N GLU A 459 25.56 1.09 31.01
CA GLU A 459 25.27 2.39 31.67
C GLU A 459 23.95 3.03 31.13
N LEU A 460 22.85 2.28 31.08
CA LEU A 460 21.58 2.77 30.56
C LEU A 460 21.03 3.96 31.36
N LYS A 461 20.96 5.14 30.74
CA LYS A 461 20.52 6.40 31.36
C LYS A 461 19.35 7.01 30.59
N ALA A 462 18.46 7.70 31.28
CA ALA A 462 17.38 8.52 30.69
C ALA A 462 17.06 9.67 31.64
N ASN A 463 16.59 10.79 31.14
CA ASN A 463 16.15 11.93 31.93
C ASN A 463 14.63 11.87 32.15
N PRO A 464 14.14 11.63 33.36
CA PRO A 464 12.71 11.55 33.64
C PRO A 464 11.98 12.90 33.56
N ASP A 465 12.72 14.03 33.69
CA ASP A 465 12.12 15.38 33.74
C ASP A 465 11.83 15.98 32.36
N ARG A 466 12.27 15.31 31.26
CA ARG A 466 12.00 15.74 29.87
C ARG A 466 10.59 15.34 29.40
N THR A 467 10.21 15.89 28.25
CA THR A 467 9.01 15.45 27.51
C THR A 467 9.15 13.99 27.11
N ALA A 468 8.06 13.23 27.21
CA ALA A 468 8.08 11.81 26.92
C ALA A 468 8.37 11.53 25.45
N LYS A 469 9.34 10.62 25.20
CA LYS A 469 9.69 10.09 23.89
C LYS A 469 9.79 8.57 23.98
N GLY A 470 9.45 7.88 22.92
CA GLY A 470 9.57 6.42 22.87
C GLY A 470 8.96 5.81 21.62
N THR A 471 8.60 4.54 21.70
CA THR A 471 8.16 3.74 20.55
C THR A 471 6.80 3.10 20.80
N VAL A 472 5.99 3.01 19.74
CA VAL A 472 4.73 2.27 19.73
C VAL A 472 5.03 0.78 19.56
N ILE A 473 4.68 -0.02 20.56
CA ILE A 473 4.85 -1.48 20.50
C ILE A 473 3.74 -2.07 19.63
N GLU A 474 2.49 -1.74 19.96
CA GLU A 474 1.32 -2.31 19.32
C GLU A 474 0.15 -1.33 19.36
N ALA A 475 -0.75 -1.41 18.37
CA ALA A 475 -1.96 -0.60 18.34
C ALA A 475 -3.17 -1.42 17.92
N LYS A 476 -4.30 -1.17 18.59
CA LYS A 476 -5.58 -1.85 18.35
C LYS A 476 -6.74 -0.86 18.33
N LEU A 477 -7.84 -1.26 17.71
CA LEU A 477 -9.07 -0.50 17.67
C LEU A 477 -10.16 -1.20 18.48
N ASP A 478 -10.50 -0.64 19.64
CA ASP A 478 -11.58 -1.14 20.49
C ASP A 478 -12.90 -0.41 20.17
N LYS A 479 -14.01 -1.17 20.05
CA LYS A 479 -15.33 -0.61 19.70
C LYS A 479 -15.86 0.40 20.72
N GLY A 480 -15.52 0.22 22.02
CA GLY A 480 -16.01 1.08 23.10
C GLY A 480 -15.06 2.20 23.48
N ARG A 481 -13.77 1.96 23.38
CA ARG A 481 -12.70 2.84 23.84
C ARG A 481 -12.02 3.63 22.73
N GLY A 482 -12.22 3.23 21.46
CA GLY A 482 -11.57 3.80 20.29
C GLY A 482 -10.15 3.26 20.06
N PRO A 483 -9.27 4.04 19.41
CA PRO A 483 -7.88 3.66 19.21
C PRO A 483 -7.15 3.54 20.55
N ILE A 484 -6.45 2.43 20.72
CA ILE A 484 -5.63 2.11 21.90
C ILE A 484 -4.25 1.76 21.39
N ALA A 485 -3.22 2.33 21.98
CA ALA A 485 -1.84 2.01 21.65
C ALA A 485 -1.05 1.61 22.92
N THR A 486 -0.21 0.59 22.80
CA THR A 486 0.78 0.21 23.81
C THR A 486 2.08 0.92 23.47
N LEU A 487 2.52 1.80 24.35
CA LEU A 487 3.73 2.60 24.20
C LEU A 487 4.81 2.09 25.16
N LEU A 488 6.04 2.13 24.71
CA LEU A 488 7.23 2.01 25.54
C LEU A 488 7.88 3.38 25.65
N VAL A 489 7.89 3.95 26.84
CA VAL A 489 8.58 5.21 27.10
C VAL A 489 10.08 4.93 27.16
N GLN A 490 10.88 5.59 26.34
CA GLN A 490 12.35 5.45 26.32
C GLN A 490 13.05 6.58 27.09
N ASN A 491 12.54 7.80 26.95
CA ASN A 491 13.06 8.98 27.64
C ASN A 491 11.91 9.86 28.10
N GLY A 492 12.11 10.64 29.15
CA GLY A 492 11.10 11.52 29.72
C GLY A 492 10.01 10.80 30.52
N THR A 493 8.99 11.54 30.95
CA THR A 493 7.82 10.99 31.67
C THR A 493 6.53 11.39 30.96
N LEU A 494 5.73 10.38 30.61
CA LEU A 494 4.41 10.58 30.00
C LEU A 494 3.34 10.76 31.08
N HIS A 495 2.55 11.82 30.99
CA HIS A 495 1.47 12.10 31.93
C HIS A 495 0.09 11.97 31.29
N ALA A 496 -0.90 11.62 32.09
CA ALA A 496 -2.28 11.69 31.66
C ALA A 496 -2.67 13.15 31.38
N GLY A 497 -3.08 13.43 30.14
CA GLY A 497 -3.39 14.79 29.69
C GLY A 497 -2.42 15.36 28.68
N ASP A 498 -1.27 14.74 28.47
CA ASP A 498 -0.29 15.15 27.47
C ASP A 498 -0.85 14.97 26.05
N VAL A 499 -0.40 15.80 25.14
CA VAL A 499 -0.64 15.63 23.71
C VAL A 499 0.52 14.87 23.12
N ILE A 500 0.26 13.79 22.43
CA ILE A 500 1.28 12.97 21.78
C ILE A 500 1.07 12.90 20.28
N VAL A 501 2.15 12.84 19.54
CA VAL A 501 2.25 12.51 18.13
C VAL A 501 2.92 11.16 18.01
N ALA A 502 2.26 10.21 17.36
CA ALA A 502 2.80 8.87 17.10
C ALA A 502 2.64 8.55 15.62
N GLY A 503 3.73 8.64 14.85
CA GLY A 503 3.69 8.48 13.41
C GLY A 503 2.71 9.46 12.74
N MET A 504 1.62 8.92 12.15
CA MET A 504 0.53 9.68 11.54
C MET A 504 -0.70 9.87 12.46
N ALA A 505 -0.59 9.49 13.74
CA ALA A 505 -1.66 9.66 14.72
C ALA A 505 -1.30 10.77 15.70
N VAL A 506 -2.31 11.55 16.12
CA VAL A 506 -2.18 12.59 17.14
C VAL A 506 -3.35 12.48 18.12
N GLY A 507 -3.10 12.79 19.38
CA GLY A 507 -4.19 12.82 20.33
C GLY A 507 -3.75 13.21 21.73
N LYS A 508 -4.74 13.44 22.56
CA LYS A 508 -4.53 13.73 23.98
C LYS A 508 -4.73 12.46 24.81
N VAL A 509 -3.74 12.10 25.59
CA VAL A 509 -3.80 10.95 26.49
C VAL A 509 -4.94 11.13 27.51
N ARG A 510 -6.04 10.42 27.31
CA ARG A 510 -7.21 10.49 28.20
C ARG A 510 -7.04 9.62 29.44
N ALA A 511 -6.47 8.45 29.27
CA ALA A 511 -6.17 7.52 30.34
C ALA A 511 -5.01 6.63 29.93
N MET A 512 -4.22 6.24 30.93
CA MET A 512 -3.14 5.25 30.81
C MET A 512 -3.42 4.07 31.71
N THR A 513 -3.10 2.88 31.25
CA THR A 513 -3.15 1.65 32.03
C THR A 513 -1.82 0.91 31.97
N ASP A 514 -1.42 0.31 33.08
CA ASP A 514 -0.24 -0.55 33.11
C ASP A 514 -0.55 -1.94 32.51
N TYR A 515 0.46 -2.78 32.38
CA TYR A 515 0.32 -4.16 31.88
C TYR A 515 -0.60 -5.06 32.75
N ARG A 516 -1.00 -4.63 33.94
CA ARG A 516 -1.96 -5.31 34.84
C ARG A 516 -3.38 -4.72 34.70
N GLY A 517 -3.60 -3.80 33.76
CA GLY A 517 -4.90 -3.14 33.58
C GLY A 517 -5.24 -2.07 34.63
N ARG A 518 -4.30 -1.68 35.51
CA ARG A 518 -4.52 -0.65 36.52
C ARG A 518 -4.27 0.73 35.90
N LYS A 519 -5.09 1.72 36.27
CA LYS A 519 -4.89 3.11 35.82
C LYS A 519 -3.65 3.71 36.46
N VAL A 520 -2.81 4.32 35.65
CA VAL A 520 -1.63 5.08 36.04
C VAL A 520 -1.73 6.52 35.53
N ASN A 521 -1.19 7.47 36.30
CA ASN A 521 -1.21 8.89 35.93
C ASN A 521 0.08 9.36 35.28
N ALA A 522 1.18 8.66 35.51
CA ALA A 522 2.49 8.96 34.96
C ALA A 522 3.24 7.66 34.63
N ALA A 523 4.00 7.67 33.54
CA ALA A 523 4.85 6.58 33.12
C ALA A 523 6.25 7.13 32.82
N GLY A 524 7.25 6.72 33.59
CA GLY A 524 8.64 7.10 33.39
C GLY A 524 9.35 6.22 32.35
N PRO A 525 10.69 6.39 32.23
CA PRO A 525 11.51 5.64 31.28
C PRO A 525 11.43 4.13 31.46
N SER A 526 11.46 3.39 30.37
CA SER A 526 11.38 1.91 30.28
C SER A 526 10.08 1.31 30.81
N VAL A 527 9.01 2.11 31.00
CA VAL A 527 7.71 1.61 31.45
C VAL A 527 6.78 1.42 30.24
N PRO A 528 6.26 0.19 30.03
CA PRO A 528 5.23 -0.03 29.01
C PRO A 528 3.86 0.41 29.53
N VAL A 529 3.11 1.17 28.73
CA VAL A 529 1.78 1.67 29.06
C VAL A 529 0.82 1.58 27.90
N GLU A 530 -0.40 1.15 28.18
CA GLU A 530 -1.50 1.19 27.24
C GLU A 530 -2.22 2.53 27.37
N ILE A 531 -2.33 3.28 26.27
CA ILE A 531 -2.93 4.60 26.23
C ILE A 531 -4.22 4.63 25.42
N MET A 532 -5.10 5.57 25.76
CA MET A 532 -6.34 5.87 25.05
C MET A 532 -6.43 7.36 24.75
N GLY A 533 -6.94 7.72 23.56
CA GLY A 533 -7.23 9.13 23.24
C GLY A 533 -6.61 9.63 21.94
N LEU A 534 -5.95 8.77 21.17
CA LEU A 534 -5.50 9.04 19.81
C LEU A 534 -6.69 9.20 18.85
N ASP A 535 -6.49 9.90 17.74
CA ASP A 535 -7.47 10.07 16.65
C ASP A 535 -7.56 8.82 15.77
N SER A 536 -6.44 8.14 15.56
CA SER A 536 -6.31 6.93 14.77
C SER A 536 -5.34 5.95 15.45
N ALA A 537 -5.35 4.68 15.04
CA ALA A 537 -4.35 3.70 15.47
C ALA A 537 -3.03 4.00 14.76
N PRO A 538 -1.93 4.26 15.49
CA PRO A 538 -0.60 4.43 14.91
C PRO A 538 -0.08 3.12 14.35
N MET A 539 0.99 3.18 13.54
CA MET A 539 1.67 1.98 13.10
C MET A 539 2.56 1.44 14.23
N SER A 540 2.64 0.11 14.33
CA SER A 540 3.57 -0.52 15.27
C SER A 540 5.00 -0.22 14.84
N GLY A 541 5.84 0.22 15.79
CA GLY A 541 7.21 0.66 15.54
C GLY A 541 7.36 2.17 15.29
N ASP A 542 6.26 2.93 15.17
CA ASP A 542 6.35 4.38 15.08
C ASP A 542 6.95 4.99 16.35
N GLY A 543 7.82 5.99 16.18
CA GLY A 543 8.26 6.82 17.30
C GLY A 543 7.11 7.72 17.78
N PHE A 544 6.98 7.89 19.08
CA PHE A 544 6.07 8.89 19.64
C PHE A 544 6.83 9.96 20.41
N ASN A 545 6.30 11.18 20.38
CA ASN A 545 6.79 12.32 21.14
C ASN A 545 5.63 13.03 21.82
N ALA A 546 5.80 13.38 23.10
CA ALA A 546 4.88 14.25 23.79
C ALA A 546 5.17 15.72 23.43
N VAL A 547 4.12 16.48 23.14
CA VAL A 547 4.21 17.83 22.61
C VAL A 547 3.36 18.77 23.44
N SER A 548 3.85 19.98 23.67
CA SER A 548 3.12 21.01 24.43
C SER A 548 1.98 21.68 23.62
N ASP A 549 2.14 21.82 22.30
CA ASP A 549 1.16 22.51 21.43
C ASP A 549 0.42 21.53 20.50
N GLU A 550 -0.86 21.30 20.81
CA GLU A 550 -1.75 20.44 20.00
C GLU A 550 -1.93 20.93 18.56
N ARG A 551 -1.81 22.24 18.29
CA ARG A 551 -2.01 22.78 16.94
C ARG A 551 -0.83 22.44 16.05
N LEU A 552 0.39 22.61 16.55
CA LEU A 552 1.61 22.23 15.82
C LEU A 552 1.66 20.73 15.60
N ALA A 553 1.27 19.93 16.62
CA ALA A 553 1.16 18.48 16.50
C ALA A 553 0.22 18.05 15.37
N ARG A 554 -0.96 18.68 15.26
CA ARG A 554 -1.93 18.39 14.18
C ARG A 554 -1.41 18.80 12.81
N GLN A 555 -0.74 19.95 12.70
CA GLN A 555 -0.13 20.41 11.45
C GLN A 555 0.97 19.44 10.98
N LEU A 556 1.82 18.97 11.88
CA LEU A 556 2.85 17.97 11.57
C LEU A 556 2.24 16.68 11.02
N VAL A 557 1.22 16.16 11.71
CA VAL A 557 0.54 14.93 11.28
C VAL A 557 -0.16 15.11 9.93
N GLU A 558 -0.75 16.27 9.67
CA GLU A 558 -1.38 16.58 8.38
C GLU A 558 -0.35 16.61 7.25
N GLN A 559 0.80 17.26 7.47
CA GLN A 559 1.91 17.25 6.51
C GLN A 559 2.44 15.84 6.25
N ARG A 560 2.63 15.01 7.28
CA ARG A 560 3.05 13.61 7.10
C ARG A 560 2.02 12.79 6.31
N LYS A 561 0.72 13.00 6.57
CA LYS A 561 -0.37 12.35 5.82
C LYS A 561 -0.43 12.80 4.35
N GLU A 562 -0.16 14.06 4.08
CA GLU A 562 -0.07 14.59 2.71
C GLU A 562 1.14 14.04 1.97
N ALA A 563 2.32 14.06 2.59
CA ALA A 563 3.54 13.50 2.02
C ALA A 563 3.40 12.00 1.69
N ALA A 564 2.83 11.21 2.62
CA ALA A 564 2.58 9.79 2.39
C ALA A 564 1.60 9.54 1.22
N LYS A 565 0.57 10.38 1.06
CA LYS A 565 -0.36 10.30 -0.08
C LYS A 565 0.31 10.68 -1.41
N GLU A 566 1.21 11.67 -1.39
CA GLU A 566 1.98 12.05 -2.58
C GLU A 566 2.97 10.96 -2.98
N GLU A 567 3.62 10.30 -2.02
CA GLU A 567 4.49 9.15 -2.28
C GLU A 567 3.70 7.98 -2.87
N GLU A 568 2.54 7.65 -2.29
CA GLU A 568 1.66 6.60 -2.81
C GLU A 568 1.17 6.93 -4.22
N PHE A 569 0.75 8.17 -4.47
CA PHE A 569 0.35 8.64 -5.79
C PHE A 569 1.49 8.58 -6.81
N ASN A 570 2.69 8.99 -6.43
CA ASN A 570 3.88 8.93 -7.28
C ASN A 570 4.35 7.50 -7.55
N ALA A 571 4.16 6.58 -6.59
CA ALA A 571 4.44 5.16 -6.77
C ALA A 571 3.51 4.53 -7.82
N PHE A 572 2.23 4.91 -7.82
CA PHE A 572 1.27 4.46 -8.85
C PHE A 572 1.55 5.04 -10.25
N HIS A 573 2.20 6.21 -10.36
CA HIS A 573 2.44 6.89 -11.65
C HIS A 573 3.78 6.52 -12.30
N LYS A 574 4.68 5.85 -11.60
CA LYS A 574 5.95 5.36 -12.17
C LYS A 574 5.75 4.03 -12.91
N VAL A 575 4.80 4.00 -13.86
CA VAL A 575 4.67 2.86 -14.77
C VAL A 575 5.76 3.01 -15.85
N THR A 576 6.87 2.28 -15.69
CA THR A 576 7.89 2.14 -16.72
C THR A 576 7.45 1.10 -17.75
N LEU A 577 8.08 1.11 -18.93
CA LEU A 577 7.80 0.09 -19.97
C LEU A 577 8.06 -1.34 -19.46
N ASP A 578 9.03 -1.52 -18.57
CA ASP A 578 9.34 -2.81 -17.96
C ASP A 578 8.21 -3.27 -17.02
N THR A 579 7.70 -2.36 -16.16
CA THR A 579 6.53 -2.67 -15.30
C THR A 579 5.25 -2.87 -16.10
N LEU A 580 5.13 -2.29 -17.31
CA LEU A 580 4.00 -2.54 -18.20
C LEU A 580 4.06 -3.98 -18.76
N PHE A 581 5.24 -4.48 -19.11
CA PHE A 581 5.42 -5.88 -19.54
C PHE A 581 5.14 -6.84 -18.41
N ASP A 582 5.61 -6.55 -17.20
CA ASP A 582 5.32 -7.35 -15.99
C ASP A 582 3.82 -7.35 -15.67
N THR A 583 3.14 -6.21 -15.84
CA THR A 583 1.68 -6.11 -15.62
C THR A 583 0.88 -6.84 -16.71
N LEU A 584 1.36 -6.85 -17.95
CA LEU A 584 0.74 -7.62 -19.04
C LEU A 584 0.93 -9.13 -18.83
N GLN A 585 2.08 -9.56 -18.35
CA GLN A 585 2.34 -10.95 -17.98
C GLN A 585 1.55 -11.35 -16.71
N ALA A 586 1.47 -10.47 -15.71
CA ALA A 586 0.64 -10.69 -14.52
C ALA A 586 -0.87 -10.66 -14.81
N GLY A 587 -1.30 -10.05 -15.91
CA GLY A 587 -2.70 -10.06 -16.35
C GLY A 587 -3.21 -11.42 -16.83
N GLU A 588 -2.34 -12.38 -17.07
CA GLU A 588 -2.70 -13.77 -17.37
C GLU A 588 -2.95 -14.61 -16.10
N LEU A 589 -2.47 -14.13 -14.92
CA LEU A 589 -2.67 -14.82 -13.65
C LEU A 589 -4.04 -14.47 -13.06
N LYS A 590 -4.72 -15.48 -12.52
CA LYS A 590 -5.98 -15.26 -11.78
C LYS A 590 -5.68 -14.53 -10.48
N ALA A 591 -6.34 -13.41 -10.22
CA ALA A 591 -6.21 -12.69 -8.96
C ALA A 591 -7.16 -13.27 -7.90
N PHE A 592 -6.61 -13.66 -6.75
CA PHE A 592 -7.36 -14.02 -5.56
C PHE A 592 -7.43 -12.81 -4.64
N ASN A 593 -8.53 -12.09 -4.68
CA ASN A 593 -8.70 -10.84 -3.94
C ASN A 593 -9.07 -11.09 -2.49
N VAL A 594 -8.36 -10.44 -1.55
CA VAL A 594 -8.56 -10.60 -0.11
C VAL A 594 -8.65 -9.23 0.58
N VAL A 595 -9.59 -9.12 1.52
CA VAL A 595 -9.67 -8.03 2.49
C VAL A 595 -9.30 -8.59 3.87
N ILE A 596 -8.31 -7.99 4.54
CA ILE A 596 -7.79 -8.47 5.82
C ILE A 596 -8.28 -7.57 6.94
N LYS A 597 -8.85 -8.16 7.98
CA LYS A 597 -9.17 -7.50 9.24
C LYS A 597 -8.52 -8.26 10.39
N ALA A 598 -7.82 -7.56 11.28
CA ALA A 598 -7.24 -8.15 12.46
C ALA A 598 -7.45 -7.29 13.70
N ASP A 599 -7.19 -7.84 14.85
CA ASP A 599 -7.32 -7.16 16.15
C ASP A 599 -6.24 -6.09 16.35
N VAL A 600 -5.01 -6.33 15.90
CA VAL A 600 -3.86 -5.41 16.03
C VAL A 600 -3.17 -5.17 14.69
N GLN A 601 -2.47 -4.04 14.59
CA GLN A 601 -1.78 -3.63 13.36
C GLN A 601 -0.69 -4.62 12.94
N GLY A 602 0.07 -5.15 13.89
CA GLY A 602 1.11 -6.13 13.59
C GLY A 602 0.55 -7.44 13.02
N SER A 603 -0.63 -7.89 13.47
CA SER A 603 -1.32 -9.07 12.91
C SER A 603 -1.78 -8.84 11.47
N VAL A 604 -2.30 -7.63 11.14
CA VAL A 604 -2.66 -7.27 9.75
C VAL A 604 -1.45 -7.41 8.84
N GLU A 605 -0.33 -6.86 9.28
CA GLU A 605 0.91 -6.87 8.50
C GLU A 605 1.46 -8.30 8.33
N ALA A 606 1.44 -9.11 9.40
CA ALA A 606 1.91 -10.50 9.38
C ALA A 606 1.07 -11.37 8.43
N VAL A 607 -0.26 -11.28 8.51
CA VAL A 607 -1.17 -12.01 7.62
C VAL A 607 -0.96 -11.55 6.18
N LYS A 608 -0.89 -10.22 5.93
CA LYS A 608 -0.63 -9.67 4.59
C LYS A 608 0.67 -10.19 4.00
N GLN A 609 1.78 -10.13 4.74
CA GLN A 609 3.08 -10.60 4.28
C GLN A 609 3.10 -12.11 4.03
N SER A 610 2.43 -12.89 4.89
CA SER A 610 2.36 -14.34 4.74
C SER A 610 1.56 -14.76 3.51
N LEU A 611 0.43 -14.09 3.25
CA LEU A 611 -0.39 -14.36 2.07
C LEU A 611 0.30 -13.95 0.76
N LEU A 612 1.07 -12.86 0.78
CA LEU A 612 1.84 -12.41 -0.39
C LEU A 612 3.05 -13.33 -0.69
N LYS A 613 3.52 -14.11 0.30
CA LYS A 613 4.61 -15.10 0.12
C LYS A 613 4.15 -16.42 -0.48
N ILE A 614 2.82 -16.64 -0.60
CA ILE A 614 2.30 -17.85 -1.23
C ILE A 614 2.57 -17.75 -2.73
N GLU A 615 3.60 -18.46 -3.19
CA GLU A 615 3.96 -18.52 -4.60
C GLU A 615 3.06 -19.55 -5.31
N ASN A 616 2.43 -19.13 -6.39
CA ASN A 616 1.65 -19.98 -7.27
C ASN A 616 1.77 -19.47 -8.71
N ASP A 617 2.03 -20.40 -9.66
CA ASP A 617 2.26 -20.04 -11.08
C ASP A 617 1.01 -19.55 -11.79
N GLU A 618 -0.19 -19.89 -11.32
CA GLU A 618 -1.47 -19.60 -11.98
C GLU A 618 -2.35 -18.59 -11.23
N VAL A 619 -2.19 -18.47 -9.91
CA VAL A 619 -3.05 -17.66 -9.04
C VAL A 619 -2.19 -16.76 -8.14
N ARG A 620 -2.47 -15.48 -8.11
CA ARG A 620 -1.78 -14.52 -7.26
C ARG A 620 -2.73 -13.94 -6.21
N VAL A 621 -2.30 -13.91 -4.96
CA VAL A 621 -3.04 -13.21 -3.89
C VAL A 621 -2.89 -11.70 -4.07
N HIS A 622 -4.01 -11.00 -4.07
CA HIS A 622 -4.07 -9.54 -4.11
C HIS A 622 -4.81 -9.01 -2.88
N VAL A 623 -4.06 -8.42 -1.96
CA VAL A 623 -4.65 -7.80 -0.76
C VAL A 623 -5.12 -6.40 -1.10
N ILE A 624 -6.45 -6.23 -1.21
CA ILE A 624 -7.09 -4.96 -1.56
C ILE A 624 -7.02 -3.98 -0.40
N HIS A 625 -7.34 -4.46 0.80
CA HIS A 625 -7.38 -3.62 2.00
C HIS A 625 -6.98 -4.43 3.23
N GLY A 626 -6.24 -3.78 4.13
CA GLY A 626 -5.89 -4.34 5.42
C GLY A 626 -6.07 -3.29 6.51
N ALA A 627 -6.88 -3.57 7.52
CA ALA A 627 -7.12 -2.63 8.61
C ALA A 627 -7.41 -3.34 9.94
N VAL A 628 -7.22 -2.59 11.01
CA VAL A 628 -7.46 -3.05 12.39
C VAL A 628 -8.92 -2.88 12.77
N GLY A 629 -9.42 -3.80 13.59
CA GLY A 629 -10.75 -3.77 14.16
C GLY A 629 -11.69 -4.83 13.60
N SER A 630 -12.97 -4.82 14.04
CA SER A 630 -13.97 -5.77 13.56
C SER A 630 -14.36 -5.52 12.11
N VAL A 631 -14.84 -6.59 11.45
CA VAL A 631 -15.40 -6.47 10.10
C VAL A 631 -16.65 -5.59 10.12
N SER A 632 -16.65 -4.54 9.34
CA SER A 632 -17.72 -3.55 9.23
C SER A 632 -18.52 -3.71 7.92
N GLU A 633 -19.66 -3.03 7.83
CA GLU A 633 -20.48 -2.97 6.60
C GLU A 633 -19.69 -2.44 5.41
N SER A 634 -18.84 -1.43 5.61
CA SER A 634 -17.98 -0.86 4.54
C SER A 634 -17.01 -1.88 3.96
N ASP A 635 -16.48 -2.77 4.79
CA ASP A 635 -15.57 -3.84 4.35
C ASP A 635 -16.30 -4.88 3.50
N VAL A 636 -17.54 -5.20 3.87
CA VAL A 636 -18.39 -6.10 3.09
C VAL A 636 -18.73 -5.49 1.73
N MET A 637 -19.10 -4.20 1.69
CA MET A 637 -19.34 -3.50 0.43
C MET A 637 -18.09 -3.45 -0.48
N LEU A 638 -16.91 -3.22 0.10
CA LEU A 638 -15.65 -3.25 -0.63
C LEU A 638 -15.35 -4.65 -1.18
N ALA A 639 -15.54 -5.69 -0.37
CA ALA A 639 -15.35 -7.07 -0.77
C ALA A 639 -16.32 -7.49 -1.89
N ALA A 640 -17.60 -7.11 -1.77
CA ALA A 640 -18.61 -7.36 -2.81
C ALA A 640 -18.25 -6.66 -4.14
N ALA A 641 -17.82 -5.40 -4.09
CA ALA A 641 -17.42 -4.64 -5.28
C ALA A 641 -16.18 -5.20 -5.98
N SER A 642 -15.29 -5.83 -5.22
CA SER A 642 -13.99 -6.33 -5.69
C SER A 642 -13.96 -7.84 -5.89
N ASN A 643 -15.06 -8.53 -5.65
CA ASN A 643 -15.17 -10.00 -5.62
C ASN A 643 -14.07 -10.62 -4.74
N ALA A 644 -13.96 -10.11 -3.50
CA ALA A 644 -12.94 -10.48 -2.54
C ALA A 644 -13.51 -11.29 -1.38
N ILE A 645 -12.67 -12.11 -0.76
CA ILE A 645 -12.97 -12.80 0.50
C ILE A 645 -12.49 -11.94 1.67
N ILE A 646 -13.23 -11.94 2.78
CA ILE A 646 -12.83 -11.24 3.99
C ILE A 646 -12.19 -12.23 4.96
N VAL A 647 -10.95 -11.98 5.32
CA VAL A 647 -10.19 -12.71 6.33
C VAL A 647 -10.22 -11.92 7.63
N ALA A 648 -10.91 -12.41 8.62
CA ALA A 648 -11.01 -11.85 9.96
C ALA A 648 -10.06 -12.62 10.89
N PHE A 649 -8.94 -12.01 11.30
CA PHE A 649 -7.94 -12.64 12.16
C PHE A 649 -8.09 -12.13 13.59
N ASN A 650 -8.37 -13.05 14.53
CA ASN A 650 -8.57 -12.78 15.97
C ASN A 650 -9.54 -11.61 16.26
N THR A 651 -10.48 -11.35 15.34
CA THR A 651 -11.44 -10.25 15.46
C THR A 651 -12.86 -10.70 15.16
N GLY A 652 -13.84 -9.98 15.72
CA GLY A 652 -15.26 -10.27 15.54
C GLY A 652 -15.83 -9.65 14.26
N VAL A 653 -16.98 -10.15 13.86
CA VAL A 653 -17.77 -9.60 12.75
C VAL A 653 -18.97 -8.85 13.33
N ASP A 654 -19.26 -7.65 12.81
CA ASP A 654 -20.44 -6.91 13.23
C ASP A 654 -21.71 -7.61 12.74
N PRO A 655 -22.79 -7.67 13.55
CA PRO A 655 -24.03 -8.34 13.15
C PRO A 655 -24.60 -7.81 11.83
N VAL A 656 -24.57 -6.50 11.61
CA VAL A 656 -25.00 -5.85 10.36
C VAL A 656 -24.12 -6.25 9.18
N ALA A 657 -22.79 -6.32 9.41
CA ALA A 657 -21.85 -6.77 8.38
C ALA A 657 -22.12 -8.22 7.98
N LYS A 658 -22.47 -9.09 8.95
CA LYS A 658 -22.82 -10.48 8.68
C LYS A 658 -24.08 -10.62 7.84
N GLU A 659 -25.16 -9.88 8.19
CA GLU A 659 -26.39 -9.87 7.40
C GLU A 659 -26.17 -9.36 5.97
N ASN A 660 -25.34 -8.34 5.79
CA ASN A 660 -24.98 -7.80 4.48
C ASN A 660 -24.13 -8.79 3.69
N ALA A 661 -23.18 -9.48 4.32
CA ALA A 661 -22.35 -10.50 3.68
C ALA A 661 -23.20 -11.68 3.17
N ASP A 662 -24.14 -12.15 3.98
CA ASP A 662 -25.06 -13.23 3.61
C ASP A 662 -25.96 -12.80 2.43
N ARG A 663 -26.41 -11.54 2.38
CA ARG A 663 -27.22 -10.98 1.29
C ARG A 663 -26.43 -10.80 -0.01
N ASP A 664 -25.21 -10.27 0.10
CA ASP A 664 -24.38 -9.88 -1.04
C ASP A 664 -23.46 -11.04 -1.50
N GLY A 665 -23.54 -12.21 -0.81
CA GLY A 665 -22.78 -13.40 -1.16
C GLY A 665 -21.27 -13.29 -0.89
N VAL A 666 -20.87 -12.43 0.05
CA VAL A 666 -19.48 -12.26 0.45
C VAL A 666 -19.10 -13.28 1.53
N GLU A 667 -18.04 -14.02 1.29
CA GLU A 667 -17.52 -14.97 2.25
C GLU A 667 -16.65 -14.31 3.31
N ILE A 668 -16.99 -14.50 4.59
CA ILE A 668 -16.20 -14.04 5.74
C ILE A 668 -15.65 -15.27 6.47
N ARG A 669 -14.31 -15.36 6.52
CA ARG A 669 -13.59 -16.42 7.24
C ARG A 669 -12.93 -15.83 8.48
N SER A 670 -13.15 -16.48 9.63
CA SER A 670 -12.58 -16.04 10.92
C SER A 670 -11.56 -17.06 11.42
N TYR A 671 -10.35 -16.58 11.72
CA TYR A 671 -9.25 -17.43 12.20
C TYR A 671 -8.67 -16.84 13.49
N ASN A 672 -8.23 -17.71 14.37
CA ASN A 672 -7.50 -17.34 15.59
C ASN A 672 -6.03 -17.76 15.53
N ILE A 673 -5.68 -18.63 14.59
CA ILE A 673 -4.33 -19.15 14.37
C ILE A 673 -3.92 -18.82 12.94
N ILE A 674 -2.73 -18.26 12.76
CA ILE A 674 -2.26 -17.79 11.44
C ILE A 674 -2.02 -18.94 10.45
N TYR A 675 -1.64 -20.11 10.97
CA TYR A 675 -1.43 -21.30 10.14
C TYR A 675 -2.72 -21.75 9.44
N ASP A 676 -3.83 -21.77 10.17
CA ASP A 676 -5.13 -22.17 9.63
C ASP A 676 -5.57 -21.24 8.50
N ALA A 677 -5.31 -19.92 8.65
CA ALA A 677 -5.61 -18.94 7.63
C ALA A 677 -4.77 -19.13 6.36
N ILE A 678 -3.48 -19.42 6.49
CA ILE A 678 -2.58 -19.64 5.37
C ILE A 678 -2.96 -20.94 4.63
N GLU A 679 -3.16 -22.03 5.36
CA GLU A 679 -3.48 -23.35 4.81
C GLU A 679 -4.82 -23.35 4.04
N GLU A 680 -5.87 -22.72 4.61
CA GLU A 680 -7.17 -22.66 3.95
C GLU A 680 -7.15 -21.79 2.69
N ILE A 681 -6.43 -20.65 2.72
CA ILE A 681 -6.27 -19.78 1.52
C ILE A 681 -5.44 -20.49 0.46
N GLU A 682 -4.38 -21.20 0.84
CA GLU A 682 -3.59 -22.00 -0.08
C GLU A 682 -4.40 -23.13 -0.72
N ALA A 683 -5.25 -23.79 0.07
CA ALA A 683 -6.17 -24.79 -0.44
C ALA A 683 -7.21 -24.19 -1.40
N ALA A 684 -7.74 -22.99 -1.10
CA ALA A 684 -8.64 -22.28 -1.99
C ALA A 684 -7.96 -21.88 -3.32
N MET A 685 -6.73 -21.42 -3.27
CA MET A 685 -5.93 -21.11 -4.47
C MET A 685 -5.66 -22.34 -5.32
N ARG A 686 -5.33 -23.50 -4.69
CA ARG A 686 -5.19 -24.77 -5.41
C ARG A 686 -6.49 -25.15 -6.12
N GLY A 687 -7.65 -24.94 -5.49
CA GLY A 687 -8.97 -25.18 -6.11
C GLY A 687 -9.28 -24.28 -7.31
N MET A 688 -8.65 -23.10 -7.42
CA MET A 688 -8.81 -22.16 -8.54
C MET A 688 -7.93 -22.45 -9.75
N ARG A 689 -6.95 -23.36 -9.63
CA ARG A 689 -6.08 -23.76 -10.75
C ARG A 689 -6.92 -24.33 -11.90
N ALA A 690 -6.42 -24.19 -13.11
CA ALA A 690 -7.01 -24.85 -14.26
C ALA A 690 -6.82 -26.37 -14.10
N PRO A 691 -7.86 -27.18 -14.41
CA PRO A 691 -7.71 -28.62 -14.36
C PRO A 691 -6.63 -29.05 -15.35
N LYS A 692 -5.68 -29.83 -14.88
CA LYS A 692 -4.68 -30.48 -15.75
C LYS A 692 -5.23 -31.81 -16.17
N TYR A 693 -4.99 -32.18 -17.42
CA TYR A 693 -5.39 -33.44 -17.99
C TYR A 693 -4.18 -34.31 -18.25
N ARG A 694 -4.24 -35.57 -17.84
CA ARG A 694 -3.22 -36.56 -18.20
C ARG A 694 -3.86 -37.71 -18.89
N ASP A 695 -3.15 -38.22 -19.89
CA ASP A 695 -3.54 -39.45 -20.56
C ASP A 695 -3.13 -40.64 -19.68
N VAL A 696 -4.10 -41.45 -19.31
CA VAL A 696 -3.87 -42.69 -18.55
C VAL A 696 -4.16 -43.85 -19.47
N ASP A 697 -3.11 -44.61 -19.82
CA ASP A 697 -3.26 -45.81 -20.65
C ASP A 697 -4.05 -46.87 -19.89
N THR A 698 -5.17 -47.27 -20.45
CA THR A 698 -6.08 -48.22 -19.81
C THR A 698 -5.91 -49.65 -20.33
N GLY A 699 -5.51 -49.81 -21.58
CA GLY A 699 -5.26 -51.12 -22.14
C GLY A 699 -4.91 -51.11 -23.63
N THR A 700 -4.41 -52.23 -24.10
CA THR A 700 -4.01 -52.41 -25.51
C THR A 700 -4.77 -53.55 -26.15
N ALA A 701 -5.13 -53.40 -27.42
CA ALA A 701 -5.75 -54.45 -28.20
C ALA A 701 -5.11 -54.61 -29.57
N GLU A 702 -4.95 -55.79 -30.03
CA GLU A 702 -4.40 -56.13 -31.36
C GLU A 702 -5.55 -56.47 -32.33
N VAL A 703 -5.56 -55.83 -33.49
CA VAL A 703 -6.55 -56.05 -34.52
C VAL A 703 -6.28 -57.38 -35.24
N ARG A 704 -7.19 -58.31 -35.12
CA ARG A 704 -7.12 -59.61 -35.81
C ARG A 704 -7.84 -59.63 -37.15
N GLU A 705 -9.05 -59.06 -37.20
CA GLU A 705 -9.89 -59.03 -38.38
C GLU A 705 -10.58 -57.70 -38.53
N VAL A 706 -10.85 -57.31 -39.77
CA VAL A 706 -11.52 -56.03 -40.03
C VAL A 706 -12.84 -56.26 -40.80
N TYR A 707 -13.94 -55.79 -40.22
CA TYR A 707 -15.27 -55.93 -40.81
C TYR A 707 -15.79 -54.58 -41.30
N LYS A 708 -16.14 -54.50 -42.60
CA LYS A 708 -16.74 -53.30 -43.19
C LYS A 708 -18.27 -53.52 -43.25
N ILE A 709 -19.02 -52.77 -42.45
CA ILE A 709 -20.47 -52.88 -42.39
C ILE A 709 -21.06 -51.56 -42.87
N SER A 710 -21.91 -51.61 -43.91
CA SER A 710 -22.47 -50.40 -44.61
C SER A 710 -23.29 -49.50 -43.67
N SER A 711 -23.80 -50.01 -42.56
CA SER A 711 -24.57 -49.23 -41.58
C SER A 711 -23.80 -48.77 -40.36
N ALA A 712 -22.63 -49.35 -40.06
CA ALA A 712 -21.85 -49.06 -38.84
C ALA A 712 -20.44 -48.58 -39.09
N GLY A 713 -19.96 -48.58 -40.37
CA GLY A 713 -18.57 -48.25 -40.74
C GLY A 713 -17.62 -49.44 -40.59
N THR A 714 -16.33 -49.17 -40.42
CA THR A 714 -15.27 -50.13 -40.20
C THR A 714 -15.21 -50.54 -38.72
N ILE A 715 -15.30 -51.85 -38.47
CA ILE A 715 -15.19 -52.41 -37.11
C ILE A 715 -13.95 -53.31 -37.07
N ALA A 716 -13.03 -53.00 -36.17
CA ALA A 716 -11.85 -53.82 -35.87
C ALA A 716 -12.24 -54.93 -34.89
N GLY A 717 -12.17 -56.17 -35.34
CA GLY A 717 -12.23 -57.35 -34.48
C GLY A 717 -10.86 -57.51 -33.80
N SER A 718 -10.80 -57.13 -32.54
CA SER A 718 -9.53 -57.01 -31.81
C SER A 718 -9.51 -57.93 -30.58
N LEU A 719 -8.36 -58.40 -30.22
CA LEU A 719 -8.11 -59.11 -28.95
C LEU A 719 -7.43 -58.16 -27.98
N VAL A 720 -7.97 -58.01 -26.76
CA VAL A 720 -7.36 -57.21 -25.72
C VAL A 720 -6.14 -57.95 -25.17
N THR A 721 -4.95 -57.38 -25.38
CA THR A 721 -3.65 -57.98 -25.00
C THR A 721 -3.30 -57.62 -23.57
N SER A 722 -3.52 -56.37 -23.16
CA SER A 722 -3.28 -55.96 -21.77
C SER A 722 -4.32 -54.94 -21.30
N GLY A 723 -4.55 -54.86 -19.97
CA GLY A 723 -5.40 -53.87 -19.35
C GLY A 723 -6.90 -54.07 -19.61
N ASN A 724 -7.63 -52.95 -19.68
CA ASN A 724 -9.07 -52.88 -19.89
C ASN A 724 -9.44 -51.78 -20.86
N ILE A 725 -10.17 -52.09 -21.93
CA ILE A 725 -10.60 -51.06 -22.90
C ILE A 725 -11.96 -50.54 -22.47
N ARG A 726 -12.06 -49.20 -22.30
CA ARG A 726 -13.26 -48.51 -21.92
C ARG A 726 -13.89 -47.76 -23.11
N ARG A 727 -15.21 -47.78 -23.23
CA ARG A 727 -15.96 -47.15 -24.32
C ARG A 727 -15.76 -45.64 -24.35
N GLU A 728 -15.51 -44.97 -23.21
CA GLU A 728 -15.33 -43.52 -23.08
C GLU A 728 -13.89 -43.09 -23.39
N GLY A 729 -12.99 -44.02 -23.73
CA GLY A 729 -11.60 -43.77 -24.01
C GLY A 729 -11.33 -43.28 -25.44
N LYS A 730 -10.12 -42.72 -25.60
CA LYS A 730 -9.53 -42.47 -26.91
C LYS A 730 -8.57 -43.61 -27.25
N VAL A 731 -8.29 -43.74 -28.54
CA VAL A 731 -7.42 -44.82 -29.06
C VAL A 731 -6.34 -44.27 -29.94
N ARG A 732 -5.11 -44.56 -29.61
CA ARG A 732 -3.95 -44.39 -30.50
C ARG A 732 -3.80 -45.61 -31.35
N LEU A 733 -3.91 -45.50 -32.68
CA LEU A 733 -3.69 -46.58 -33.63
C LEU A 733 -2.22 -46.56 -34.01
N VAL A 734 -1.53 -47.68 -33.70
CA VAL A 734 -0.12 -47.89 -33.97
C VAL A 734 0.07 -48.99 -34.99
N ARG A 735 0.77 -48.73 -36.08
CA ARG A 735 1.14 -49.67 -37.14
C ARG A 735 2.65 -49.65 -37.32
N ASP A 736 3.30 -50.81 -37.24
CA ASP A 736 4.76 -50.94 -37.36
C ASP A 736 5.55 -50.00 -36.40
N GLY A 737 5.04 -49.75 -35.20
CA GLY A 737 5.65 -48.88 -34.18
C GLY A 737 5.44 -47.37 -34.46
N LYS A 738 4.62 -46.99 -35.46
CA LYS A 738 4.28 -45.59 -35.73
C LYS A 738 2.81 -45.33 -35.43
N GLN A 739 2.53 -44.27 -34.69
CA GLN A 739 1.19 -43.76 -34.42
C GLN A 739 0.64 -43.14 -35.71
N LEU A 740 -0.45 -43.70 -36.19
CA LEU A 740 -1.13 -43.23 -37.41
C LEU A 740 -2.31 -42.31 -37.11
N ALA A 741 -3.06 -42.57 -36.03
CA ALA A 741 -4.23 -41.82 -35.65
C ALA A 741 -4.36 -41.76 -34.14
N ASP A 742 -5.03 -40.74 -33.65
CA ASP A 742 -5.48 -40.54 -32.29
C ASP A 742 -6.92 -40.06 -32.32
N VAL A 743 -7.86 -40.95 -32.08
CA VAL A 743 -9.27 -40.75 -32.32
C VAL A 743 -10.14 -41.31 -31.18
N PRO A 744 -11.31 -40.74 -30.91
CA PRO A 744 -12.19 -41.28 -29.90
C PRO A 744 -12.80 -42.59 -30.34
N LEU A 745 -13.10 -43.43 -29.38
CA LEU A 745 -13.74 -44.71 -29.57
C LEU A 745 -15.23 -44.47 -29.80
N LYS A 746 -15.75 -44.78 -31.02
CA LYS A 746 -17.14 -44.61 -31.39
C LYS A 746 -18.04 -45.67 -30.79
N GLY A 747 -17.56 -46.92 -30.72
CA GLY A 747 -18.33 -48.04 -30.20
C GLY A 747 -17.44 -49.21 -29.77
N LEU A 748 -17.83 -49.84 -28.68
CA LEU A 748 -17.21 -51.07 -28.16
C LEU A 748 -18.25 -52.15 -28.03
N LYS A 749 -18.04 -53.28 -28.74
CA LYS A 749 -18.99 -54.40 -28.77
C LYS A 749 -18.31 -55.71 -28.41
N ARG A 750 -19.03 -56.58 -27.75
CA ARG A 750 -18.63 -57.94 -27.55
C ARG A 750 -19.67 -58.85 -28.14
N PHE A 751 -19.29 -59.58 -29.18
CA PHE A 751 -20.25 -60.35 -30.09
C PHE A 751 -21.27 -59.38 -30.76
N LYS A 752 -22.48 -59.27 -30.24
CA LYS A 752 -23.52 -58.37 -30.76
C LYS A 752 -23.97 -57.32 -29.78
N ASP A 753 -23.49 -57.40 -28.54
CA ASP A 753 -23.94 -56.52 -27.46
C ASP A 753 -22.95 -55.36 -27.26
N ASP A 754 -23.48 -54.18 -27.05
CA ASP A 754 -22.70 -53.01 -26.65
C ASP A 754 -22.27 -53.14 -25.19
N VAL A 755 -20.96 -53.01 -24.94
CA VAL A 755 -20.37 -53.13 -23.60
C VAL A 755 -19.65 -51.82 -23.20
N LYS A 756 -19.57 -51.58 -21.91
CA LYS A 756 -18.89 -50.41 -21.38
C LYS A 756 -17.38 -50.61 -21.31
N ASP A 757 -16.93 -51.81 -20.99
CA ASP A 757 -15.52 -52.17 -20.84
C ASP A 757 -15.27 -53.64 -21.25
N VAL A 758 -14.04 -53.89 -21.66
CA VAL A 758 -13.57 -55.26 -22.03
C VAL A 758 -12.19 -55.49 -21.45
N SER A 759 -12.02 -56.52 -20.66
CA SER A 759 -10.74 -56.86 -20.00
C SER A 759 -9.81 -57.67 -20.90
N SER A 760 -8.53 -57.78 -20.52
CA SER A 760 -7.54 -58.58 -21.23
C SER A 760 -7.95 -60.03 -21.43
N GLY A 761 -7.58 -60.58 -22.60
CA GLY A 761 -7.86 -61.95 -22.99
C GLY A 761 -9.20 -62.17 -23.68
N TYR A 762 -10.04 -61.14 -23.80
CA TYR A 762 -11.31 -61.22 -24.50
C TYR A 762 -11.29 -60.52 -25.87
N GLU A 763 -12.05 -61.05 -26.80
CA GLU A 763 -12.26 -60.49 -28.13
C GLU A 763 -13.36 -59.41 -28.07
N CYS A 764 -13.16 -58.33 -28.81
CA CYS A 764 -14.10 -57.23 -28.92
C CYS A 764 -14.09 -56.62 -30.31
N GLY A 765 -15.20 -56.00 -30.70
CA GLY A 765 -15.31 -55.17 -31.88
C GLY A 765 -15.18 -53.70 -31.55
N ILE A 766 -14.15 -53.04 -32.06
CA ILE A 766 -13.85 -51.65 -31.83
C ILE A 766 -14.16 -50.82 -33.10
N SER A 767 -14.95 -49.77 -32.99
CA SER A 767 -15.16 -48.80 -34.07
C SER A 767 -14.60 -47.45 -33.65
N LEU A 768 -13.83 -46.82 -34.56
CA LEU A 768 -13.20 -45.52 -34.32
C LEU A 768 -14.05 -44.41 -34.95
N GLU A 769 -13.98 -43.21 -34.41
CA GLU A 769 -14.69 -42.04 -34.93
C GLU A 769 -13.84 -41.34 -35.99
N GLY A 770 -14.33 -41.28 -37.23
CA GLY A 770 -13.66 -40.56 -38.32
C GLY A 770 -12.42 -41.22 -38.92
N TRP A 771 -12.12 -42.51 -38.57
CA TRP A 771 -11.02 -43.28 -39.14
C TRP A 771 -11.46 -44.64 -39.60
N ASP A 772 -11.30 -44.91 -40.91
CA ASP A 772 -11.73 -46.17 -41.52
C ASP A 772 -10.58 -47.07 -42.05
N ASP A 773 -9.32 -46.58 -42.07
CA ASP A 773 -8.16 -47.34 -42.52
C ASP A 773 -7.53 -48.12 -41.39
N ILE A 774 -8.14 -49.21 -40.99
CA ILE A 774 -7.70 -50.17 -40.00
C ILE A 774 -7.25 -51.44 -40.75
N GLN A 775 -6.12 -52.03 -40.35
CA GLN A 775 -5.58 -53.24 -40.95
C GLN A 775 -5.34 -54.32 -39.89
N PRO A 776 -5.40 -55.61 -40.27
CA PRO A 776 -5.01 -56.68 -39.37
C PRO A 776 -3.53 -56.54 -38.96
N GLY A 777 -3.24 -56.67 -37.66
CA GLY A 777 -1.91 -56.43 -37.06
C GLY A 777 -1.71 -55.04 -36.46
N ASP A 778 -2.66 -54.09 -36.62
CA ASP A 778 -2.60 -52.81 -35.95
C ASP A 778 -2.79 -52.98 -34.43
N VAL A 779 -2.07 -52.18 -33.65
CA VAL A 779 -2.19 -52.14 -32.20
C VAL A 779 -2.99 -50.89 -31.82
N LEU A 780 -4.06 -51.10 -31.04
CA LEU A 780 -4.92 -50.08 -30.51
C LEU A 780 -4.58 -49.82 -29.05
N GLU A 781 -3.89 -48.71 -28.75
CA GLU A 781 -3.61 -48.28 -27.39
C GLU A 781 -4.74 -47.39 -26.89
N CYS A 782 -5.48 -47.89 -25.93
CA CYS A 782 -6.62 -47.17 -25.38
C CYS A 782 -6.21 -46.39 -24.10
N TYR A 783 -6.57 -45.14 -24.06
CA TYR A 783 -6.32 -44.27 -22.91
C TYR A 783 -7.55 -43.43 -22.56
N VAL A 784 -7.61 -43.01 -21.30
CA VAL A 784 -8.63 -42.10 -20.79
C VAL A 784 -7.96 -40.85 -20.31
N VAL A 785 -8.54 -39.72 -20.67
CA VAL A 785 -8.06 -38.41 -20.20
C VAL A 785 -8.64 -38.18 -18.81
N GLU A 786 -7.82 -38.29 -17.78
CA GLU A 786 -8.23 -38.00 -16.41
C GLU A 786 -7.86 -36.57 -16.01
N GLU A 787 -8.85 -35.85 -15.42
CA GLU A 787 -8.62 -34.58 -14.80
C GLU A 787 -7.91 -34.79 -13.46
N TYR A 788 -6.79 -34.14 -13.26
CA TYR A 788 -6.11 -34.13 -11.98
C TYR A 788 -5.77 -32.69 -11.56
N ARG A 789 -5.76 -32.45 -10.26
CA ARG A 789 -5.35 -31.18 -9.63
C ARG A 789 -4.23 -31.49 -8.66
N ASP A 790 -3.07 -30.90 -8.89
CA ASP A 790 -1.92 -31.02 -7.98
C ASP A 790 -2.13 -30.19 -6.72
#